data_220b59a6f5fe0f6163ff8e0637392a2c
#
_entry.id   220b59a6f5fe0f6163ff8e0637392a2c
#
_cell.length_a   1.000
_cell.length_b   1.000
_cell.length_c   1.000
_cell.angle_alpha   90.00
_cell.angle_beta   90.00
_cell.angle_gamma   90.00
#
_symmetry.space_group_name_H-M   'P 1'
#
loop_
_entity.id
_entity.type
_entity.pdbx_description
1 polymer ?
#
loop_
_entity_poly.entity_id
_entity_poly.type
_entity_poly.pdbx_seq_one_letter_code
_entity_poly.pdbx_strand_id
1 'polypeptide(L)'
;MGTGERDQEAHVSEGTTGAGEAGGTTGAAAAGDRGTPTPSPRTLAEALRSRPDASLAALLRARPDLLTPVPNDLTQLATRAGTRASVVRALERLDRFALQTAQALAVAPDPAPYPVLLALLAGDEGDTAVESALPGALAGLREQALVWGSDERLRLVRTARELLAPSPTHPSPTGLGPTVAEATAGMSPGRVQEILRAAGLPATHDPVSAVAALTSLFTDRARMSALLDTAPPEALAVLDRLVWGPPYGEVSADPAPPVRWLRDHGLLLPTSARTVVLPREVALHLRAGRAHRTPEPVAPAVAPAKEYRPQVVDSAAAGQALTALTMVEDLLAEWNEGGPAVLRAGGLSVRDLKRAAAALDTTEQAAAFWLELAYAAGLLASDGEADERYAPTPAYDGWLDLPPAERWSRLAAAWLTATRTPGLVGGQDARARTLAALGPDLDRSPAPEVRHRVLALLARLPEGTAPDPKTLLARLRWEHPARTGPEDLRPKLAQWTLTEAELLGVTGRGALSAHGRELLATEGSRAGTTTTPLLGLAAAAALAPHLPEPVDHVLLQADLTAVAPGPLRRPLAATLNVLADIESKGGATVYRFTPASVRRALDAGQAASDLHAFLAAHSTTPVPQPLSYLIDDVARRHGHLRVGAASAYVRCDDDALLDEIVADKRSAGLRLRRLAPTVLAAQADPAALLEGLRAMGYAPAAESAEGDVVITRADTRRTPPRTAPAPVPEGPPLPDETLLGAAVRAIRAGDEAATVVRKEAPHTAPAEPGGLPRTTAAETLATVQAAVMTGSALWIGYVNADGAASQRVIAPVRVEGGFVTAYDHTADEVRTYPLHRITGVAELADDPA
;
A
#
# COMPACT_ATOMS: atom_id res chain seq x y z
N MET A 1 -5.53 9.50 -65.79
CA MET A 1 -6.25 8.34 -66.31
C MET A 1 -6.88 7.69 -65.12
N GLY A 2 -8.10 7.90 -64.76
CA GLY A 2 -9.37 7.62 -65.43
C GLY A 2 -10.12 6.74 -64.50
N THR A 3 -11.12 7.32 -63.83
CA THR A 3 -12.55 7.23 -63.91
C THR A 3 -13.09 5.97 -63.24
N GLY A 4 -14.12 5.95 -62.42
CA GLY A 4 -15.42 6.63 -62.32
C GLY A 4 -16.07 6.19 -61.03
N GLU A 5 -16.73 7.05 -60.35
CA GLU A 5 -18.16 7.46 -60.26
C GLU A 5 -19.25 6.36 -60.44
N ARG A 6 -20.18 6.34 -59.42
CA ARG A 6 -21.64 6.38 -59.44
C ARG A 6 -22.20 6.21 -58.02
N ASP A 7 -22.70 7.23 -57.40
CA ASP A 7 -24.07 7.82 -57.40
C ASP A 7 -25.27 6.80 -57.36
N GLN A 8 -26.13 7.02 -56.35
CA GLN A 8 -27.59 7.02 -56.35
C GLN A 8 -28.08 7.35 -54.90
N GLU A 9 -28.45 8.60 -54.58
CA GLU A 9 -29.79 9.24 -54.63
C GLU A 9 -30.93 8.39 -54.05
N ALA A 10 -31.48 8.76 -52.96
CA ALA A 10 -32.60 9.67 -52.59
C ALA A 10 -34.00 9.12 -52.95
N HIS A 11 -34.87 9.03 -51.97
CA HIS A 11 -36.32 9.35 -52.17
C HIS A 11 -36.97 9.91 -50.89
N VAL A 12 -37.39 11.13 -51.01
CA VAL A 12 -38.32 11.91 -50.20
C VAL A 12 -39.75 11.51 -50.61
N SER A 13 -40.68 11.46 -49.68
CA SER A 13 -42.14 11.59 -49.99
C SER A 13 -42.85 12.32 -48.87
N GLU A 14 -43.28 13.53 -49.20
CA GLU A 14 -44.29 14.35 -48.54
C GLU A 14 -45.71 13.87 -48.91
N GLY A 15 -46.72 14.30 -48.11
CA GLY A 15 -48.15 14.24 -48.45
C GLY A 15 -49.06 14.36 -47.22
N THR A 16 -49.33 15.49 -46.76
CA THR A 16 -50.40 16.46 -46.89
C THR A 16 -51.83 16.02 -46.40
N THR A 17 -52.27 16.71 -45.39
CA THR A 17 -53.62 17.36 -45.14
C THR A 17 -54.94 16.51 -45.08
N GLY A 18 -55.66 16.82 -43.99
CA GLY A 18 -57.07 16.52 -43.86
C GLY A 18 -57.71 17.05 -42.58
N ALA A 19 -58.35 18.18 -42.66
CA ALA A 19 -59.10 18.85 -41.58
C ALA A 19 -60.44 18.20 -41.31
N GLY A 20 -60.98 18.27 -40.08
CA GLY A 20 -62.34 17.92 -39.73
C GLY A 20 -62.68 18.28 -38.29
N GLU A 21 -63.64 19.19 -38.18
CA GLU A 21 -64.12 19.95 -37.02
C GLU A 21 -64.84 19.15 -35.92
N ALA A 22 -64.76 19.69 -34.73
CA ALA A 22 -65.84 19.98 -33.78
C ALA A 22 -66.48 18.89 -32.92
N GLY A 23 -66.45 19.11 -31.63
CA GLY A 23 -67.36 18.52 -30.63
C GLY A 23 -66.85 18.71 -29.20
N GLY A 24 -67.19 19.82 -28.56
CA GLY A 24 -66.85 20.10 -27.18
C GLY A 24 -67.62 19.26 -26.16
N THR A 25 -67.03 19.08 -25.03
CA THR A 25 -67.67 19.19 -23.69
C THR A 25 -66.62 19.23 -22.56
N THR A 26 -66.71 20.36 -21.85
CA THR A 26 -66.49 20.55 -20.40
C THR A 26 -65.48 19.72 -19.59
N GLY A 27 -64.42 20.38 -19.19
CA GLY A 27 -63.80 20.57 -17.89
C GLY A 27 -63.82 19.47 -16.86
N ALA A 28 -62.55 18.97 -16.60
CA ALA A 28 -62.13 18.65 -15.26
C ALA A 28 -60.59 18.96 -15.18
N ALA A 29 -60.24 19.98 -14.43
CA ALA A 29 -58.90 20.33 -14.14
C ALA A 29 -58.24 19.17 -13.35
N ALA A 30 -57.31 18.46 -13.94
CA ALA A 30 -56.41 17.58 -13.23
C ALA A 30 -55.49 18.46 -12.38
N ALA A 31 -55.78 18.53 -11.08
CA ALA A 31 -54.90 19.07 -10.08
C ALA A 31 -53.60 18.25 -10.14
N GLY A 32 -52.50 18.89 -10.57
CA GLY A 32 -51.15 18.30 -10.48
C GLY A 32 -50.89 17.90 -9.06
N ASP A 33 -50.59 16.65 -8.91
CA ASP A 33 -50.07 16.04 -7.70
C ASP A 33 -48.78 16.81 -7.30
N ARG A 34 -48.96 17.80 -6.45
CA ARG A 34 -47.83 18.43 -5.72
C ARG A 34 -47.38 17.39 -4.71
N GLY A 35 -46.44 16.55 -5.14
CA GLY A 35 -45.78 15.64 -4.25
C GLY A 35 -45.45 16.31 -2.93
N THR A 36 -45.98 15.82 -1.84
CA THR A 36 -45.67 16.23 -0.50
C THR A 36 -44.14 16.25 -0.37
N PRO A 37 -43.49 17.37 0.04
CA PRO A 37 -42.03 17.41 0.18
C PRO A 37 -41.63 16.32 1.16
N THR A 38 -40.82 15.36 0.68
CA THR A 38 -40.28 14.30 1.49
C THR A 38 -39.53 14.96 2.65
N PRO A 39 -39.83 14.67 3.92
CA PRO A 39 -39.20 15.34 5.04
C PRO A 39 -37.70 15.12 4.99
N SER A 40 -36.91 16.19 5.16
CA SER A 40 -35.45 16.11 5.17
C SER A 40 -34.98 15.11 6.24
N PRO A 41 -34.03 14.24 5.91
CA PRO A 41 -33.56 13.20 6.85
C PRO A 41 -33.06 13.86 8.14
N ARG A 42 -33.44 13.28 9.28
CA ARG A 42 -33.07 13.77 10.62
C ARG A 42 -31.80 13.10 11.14
N THR A 43 -31.47 11.94 10.60
CA THR A 43 -30.31 11.13 10.98
C THR A 43 -29.53 10.64 9.75
N LEU A 44 -28.27 10.28 9.94
CA LEU A 44 -27.46 9.64 8.88
C LEU A 44 -28.11 8.34 8.40
N ALA A 45 -28.71 7.55 9.31
CA ALA A 45 -29.39 6.31 8.95
C ALA A 45 -30.57 6.56 7.99
N GLU A 46 -31.40 7.57 8.27
CA GLU A 46 -32.49 7.99 7.38
C GLU A 46 -31.95 8.47 6.03
N ALA A 47 -30.84 9.23 6.03
CA ALA A 47 -30.19 9.67 4.81
C ALA A 47 -29.63 8.50 3.98
N LEU A 48 -29.12 7.45 4.62
CA LEU A 48 -28.67 6.24 3.92
C LEU A 48 -29.85 5.41 3.38
N ARG A 49 -30.98 5.36 4.09
CA ARG A 49 -32.22 4.69 3.61
C ARG A 49 -32.74 5.27 2.31
N SER A 50 -32.66 6.58 2.18
CA SER A 50 -33.11 7.28 0.96
C SER A 50 -32.19 7.12 -0.26
N ARG A 51 -30.99 6.56 -0.09
CA ARG A 51 -30.03 6.36 -1.18
C ARG A 51 -30.41 5.16 -2.04
N PRO A 52 -30.20 5.22 -3.38
CA PRO A 52 -30.32 4.04 -4.23
C PRO A 52 -29.17 3.03 -3.95
N ASP A 53 -29.39 1.77 -4.31
CA ASP A 53 -28.43 0.68 -4.06
C ASP A 53 -27.05 0.92 -4.71
N ALA A 54 -27.02 1.52 -5.90
CA ALA A 54 -25.78 1.92 -6.54
C ALA A 54 -24.97 2.91 -5.69
N SER A 55 -25.63 3.85 -5.00
CA SER A 55 -24.97 4.80 -4.10
C SER A 55 -24.50 4.15 -2.80
N LEU A 56 -25.19 3.13 -2.29
CA LEU A 56 -24.74 2.33 -1.16
C LEU A 56 -23.53 1.47 -1.56
N ALA A 57 -23.55 0.87 -2.74
CA ALA A 57 -22.40 0.13 -3.28
C ALA A 57 -21.17 1.04 -3.46
N ALA A 58 -21.36 2.26 -3.97
CA ALA A 58 -20.29 3.26 -4.08
C ALA A 58 -19.71 3.64 -2.71
N LEU A 59 -20.56 3.84 -1.68
CA LEU A 59 -20.13 4.06 -0.30
C LEU A 59 -19.26 2.89 0.22
N LEU A 60 -19.72 1.65 0.05
CA LEU A 60 -19.01 0.46 0.54
C LEU A 60 -17.72 0.21 -0.23
N ARG A 61 -17.65 0.56 -1.52
CA ARG A 61 -16.41 0.54 -2.32
C ARG A 61 -15.43 1.61 -1.84
N ALA A 62 -15.90 2.83 -1.56
CA ALA A 62 -15.08 3.91 -1.04
C ALA A 62 -14.61 3.66 0.39
N ARG A 63 -15.39 2.91 1.19
CA ARG A 63 -15.12 2.60 2.61
C ARG A 63 -15.24 1.10 2.89
N PRO A 64 -14.26 0.28 2.44
CA PRO A 64 -14.31 -1.19 2.63
C PRO A 64 -14.28 -1.62 4.10
N ASP A 65 -13.79 -0.77 5.00
CA ASP A 65 -13.83 -0.99 6.45
C ASP A 65 -15.25 -1.18 6.99
N LEU A 66 -16.26 -0.68 6.31
CA LEU A 66 -17.67 -0.84 6.68
C LEU A 66 -18.22 -2.25 6.41
N LEU A 67 -17.52 -3.04 5.59
CA LEU A 67 -17.90 -4.42 5.23
C LEU A 67 -17.34 -5.49 6.17
N THR A 68 -16.47 -5.14 7.10
CA THR A 68 -15.77 -6.12 7.95
C THR A 68 -16.10 -5.90 9.42
N PRO A 69 -17.05 -6.66 9.96
CA PRO A 69 -18.03 -7.55 9.29
C PRO A 69 -19.12 -6.80 8.54
N VAL A 70 -19.89 -7.46 7.66
CA VAL A 70 -21.03 -6.83 6.94
C VAL A 70 -22.06 -6.31 7.95
N PRO A 71 -22.55 -5.06 7.83
CA PRO A 71 -23.62 -4.54 8.71
C PRO A 71 -24.93 -5.28 8.51
N ASN A 72 -25.70 -5.47 9.57
CA ASN A 72 -26.97 -6.15 9.51
C ASN A 72 -28.08 -5.28 8.88
N ASP A 73 -28.02 -3.94 9.08
CA ASP A 73 -29.02 -2.97 8.60
C ASP A 73 -28.36 -1.61 8.36
N LEU A 74 -29.14 -0.64 7.85
CA LEU A 74 -28.67 0.71 7.57
C LEU A 74 -28.42 1.54 8.83
N THR A 75 -29.03 1.22 9.95
CA THR A 75 -28.74 1.87 11.25
C THR A 75 -27.36 1.48 11.74
N GLN A 76 -27.02 0.20 11.67
CA GLN A 76 -25.70 -0.29 12.01
C GLN A 76 -24.62 0.23 11.04
N LEU A 77 -24.95 0.29 9.72
CA LEU A 77 -24.06 0.91 8.73
C LEU A 77 -23.78 2.38 9.09
N ALA A 78 -24.81 3.18 9.41
CA ALA A 78 -24.66 4.57 9.81
C ALA A 78 -23.81 4.73 11.08
N THR A 79 -24.07 3.86 12.08
CA THR A 79 -23.30 3.85 13.33
C THR A 79 -21.82 3.57 13.07
N ARG A 80 -21.50 2.55 12.28
CA ARG A 80 -20.10 2.21 11.94
C ARG A 80 -19.45 3.32 11.13
N ALA A 81 -20.17 3.89 10.13
CA ALA A 81 -19.68 5.02 9.35
C ALA A 81 -19.34 6.25 10.20
N GLY A 82 -19.98 6.39 11.36
CA GLY A 82 -19.73 7.44 12.34
C GLY A 82 -18.65 7.13 13.37
N THR A 83 -18.07 5.93 13.42
CA THR A 83 -17.02 5.60 14.38
C THR A 83 -15.71 6.35 14.09
N ARG A 84 -14.95 6.69 15.15
CA ARG A 84 -13.71 7.47 15.02
C ARG A 84 -12.72 6.83 14.04
N ALA A 85 -12.48 5.52 14.15
CA ALA A 85 -11.52 4.82 13.29
C ALA A 85 -11.94 4.84 11.81
N SER A 86 -13.23 4.64 11.52
CA SER A 86 -13.77 4.65 10.17
C SER A 86 -13.79 6.06 9.56
N VAL A 87 -14.14 7.08 10.37
CA VAL A 87 -14.12 8.49 9.94
C VAL A 87 -12.69 8.95 9.63
N VAL A 88 -11.70 8.61 10.48
CA VAL A 88 -10.29 8.93 10.22
C VAL A 88 -9.84 8.35 8.89
N ARG A 89 -10.12 7.07 8.62
CA ARG A 89 -9.78 6.42 7.34
C ARG A 89 -10.47 7.10 6.14
N ALA A 90 -11.72 7.52 6.31
CA ALA A 90 -12.44 8.24 5.26
C ALA A 90 -11.81 9.62 4.99
N LEU A 91 -11.46 10.38 6.03
CA LEU A 91 -10.81 11.68 5.89
C LEU A 91 -9.42 11.58 5.23
N GLU A 92 -8.68 10.49 5.47
CA GLU A 92 -7.36 10.24 4.88
C GLU A 92 -7.41 9.94 3.37
N ARG A 93 -8.58 9.57 2.85
CA ARG A 93 -8.79 9.29 1.43
C ARG A 93 -9.30 10.49 0.64
N LEU A 94 -9.58 11.61 1.31
CA LEU A 94 -10.03 12.84 0.66
C LEU A 94 -8.86 13.53 -0.05
N ASP A 95 -9.14 14.12 -1.21
CA ASP A 95 -8.23 15.08 -1.81
C ASP A 95 -8.18 16.39 -1.00
N ARG A 96 -7.25 17.26 -1.36
CA ARG A 96 -6.99 18.50 -0.65
C ARG A 96 -8.22 19.39 -0.55
N PHE A 97 -8.98 19.54 -1.64
CA PHE A 97 -10.13 20.44 -1.63
C PHE A 97 -11.34 19.83 -0.90
N ALA A 98 -11.58 18.55 -1.05
CA ALA A 98 -12.62 17.86 -0.27
C ALA A 98 -12.32 17.91 1.25
N LEU A 99 -11.05 17.77 1.63
CA LEU A 99 -10.64 17.93 3.02
C LEU A 99 -10.82 19.37 3.52
N GLN A 100 -10.45 20.39 2.74
CA GLN A 100 -10.69 21.79 3.05
C GLN A 100 -12.19 22.09 3.17
N THR A 101 -13.02 21.48 2.32
CA THR A 101 -14.47 21.60 2.40
C THR A 101 -15.02 21.00 3.69
N ALA A 102 -14.54 19.82 4.10
CA ALA A 102 -14.91 19.21 5.37
C ALA A 102 -14.45 20.05 6.58
N GLN A 103 -13.26 20.64 6.52
CA GLN A 103 -12.74 21.55 7.54
C GLN A 103 -13.56 22.85 7.64
N ALA A 104 -14.00 23.41 6.51
CA ALA A 104 -14.90 24.57 6.49
C ALA A 104 -16.28 24.23 7.10
N LEU A 105 -16.82 23.04 6.78
CA LEU A 105 -18.06 22.55 7.42
C LEU A 105 -17.89 22.31 8.93
N ALA A 106 -16.72 21.91 9.39
CA ALA A 106 -16.45 21.72 10.82
C ALA A 106 -16.52 23.01 11.62
N VAL A 107 -16.21 24.16 11.02
CA VAL A 107 -16.29 25.49 11.63
C VAL A 107 -17.56 26.24 11.30
N ALA A 108 -18.35 25.77 10.35
CA ALA A 108 -19.66 26.30 9.99
C ALA A 108 -20.74 25.95 11.04
N PRO A 109 -21.89 26.68 11.07
CA PRO A 109 -23.07 26.27 11.83
C PRO A 109 -23.51 24.83 11.52
N ASP A 110 -24.23 24.18 12.41
CA ASP A 110 -24.79 22.84 12.19
C ASP A 110 -26.32 22.88 12.41
N PRO A 111 -27.13 22.71 11.36
CA PRO A 111 -26.79 22.51 9.93
C PRO A 111 -26.29 23.79 9.25
N ALA A 112 -25.46 23.64 8.22
CA ALA A 112 -24.96 24.74 7.40
C ALA A 112 -25.71 24.80 6.04
N PRO A 113 -26.22 25.94 5.62
CA PRO A 113 -26.67 26.12 4.24
C PRO A 113 -25.48 26.18 3.28
N TYR A 114 -25.66 25.70 2.04
CA TYR A 114 -24.66 25.77 0.97
C TYR A 114 -24.03 27.16 0.78
N PRO A 115 -24.80 28.28 0.74
CA PRO A 115 -24.21 29.60 0.59
C PRO A 115 -23.24 29.98 1.72
N VAL A 116 -23.49 29.52 2.96
CA VAL A 116 -22.57 29.75 4.09
C VAL A 116 -21.27 28.99 3.91
N LEU A 117 -21.35 27.74 3.45
CA LEU A 117 -20.16 26.94 3.14
C LEU A 117 -19.35 27.57 2.01
N LEU A 118 -20.04 28.01 0.94
CA LEU A 118 -19.40 28.67 -0.20
C LEU A 118 -18.68 29.95 0.26
N ALA A 119 -19.33 30.78 1.07
CA ALA A 119 -18.71 31.99 1.60
C ALA A 119 -17.47 31.70 2.46
N LEU A 120 -17.48 30.63 3.26
CA LEU A 120 -16.31 30.23 4.07
C LEU A 120 -15.12 29.76 3.21
N LEU A 121 -15.38 29.27 2.00
CA LEU A 121 -14.33 28.80 1.09
C LEU A 121 -13.90 29.89 0.11
N ALA A 122 -14.84 30.55 -0.56
CA ALA A 122 -14.58 31.59 -1.56
C ALA A 122 -14.21 32.94 -0.95
N GLY A 123 -14.70 33.22 0.25
CA GLY A 123 -14.61 34.54 0.88
C GLY A 123 -15.59 35.53 0.30
N ASP A 124 -15.45 36.79 0.73
CA ASP A 124 -16.39 37.86 0.39
C ASP A 124 -16.30 38.37 -1.04
N GLU A 125 -15.11 38.25 -1.62
CA GLU A 125 -14.82 38.64 -3.00
C GLU A 125 -15.29 37.56 -4.00
N GLY A 126 -15.63 36.37 -3.51
CA GLY A 126 -15.92 35.23 -4.32
C GLY A 126 -14.67 34.57 -4.92
N ASP A 127 -14.82 33.35 -5.42
CA ASP A 127 -13.77 32.59 -6.11
C ASP A 127 -14.44 31.61 -7.07
N THR A 128 -14.37 31.91 -8.37
CA THR A 128 -15.03 31.12 -9.40
C THR A 128 -14.51 29.68 -9.49
N ALA A 129 -13.25 29.44 -9.15
CA ALA A 129 -12.67 28.09 -9.11
C ALA A 129 -13.25 27.28 -7.94
N VAL A 130 -13.42 27.91 -6.79
CA VAL A 130 -14.12 27.32 -5.63
C VAL A 130 -15.59 27.04 -5.97
N GLU A 131 -16.29 28.01 -6.56
CA GLU A 131 -17.70 27.82 -6.97
C GLU A 131 -17.89 26.64 -7.91
N SER A 132 -17.00 26.47 -8.88
CA SER A 132 -17.03 25.38 -9.84
C SER A 132 -16.69 24.02 -9.21
N ALA A 133 -15.75 23.96 -8.27
CA ALA A 133 -15.27 22.70 -7.69
C ALA A 133 -16.09 22.21 -6.48
N LEU A 134 -16.75 23.12 -5.74
CA LEU A 134 -17.46 22.79 -4.50
C LEU A 134 -18.56 21.72 -4.66
N PRO A 135 -19.40 21.73 -5.72
CA PRO A 135 -20.40 20.67 -5.90
C PRO A 135 -19.79 19.28 -6.00
N GLY A 136 -18.64 19.14 -6.68
CA GLY A 136 -17.90 17.89 -6.80
C GLY A 136 -17.34 17.41 -5.45
N ALA A 137 -16.73 18.32 -4.68
CA ALA A 137 -16.21 18.02 -3.34
C ALA A 137 -17.34 17.57 -2.40
N LEU A 138 -18.50 18.24 -2.42
CA LEU A 138 -19.67 17.86 -1.63
C LEU A 138 -20.24 16.50 -2.06
N ALA A 139 -20.27 16.22 -3.36
CA ALA A 139 -20.69 14.92 -3.87
C ALA A 139 -19.80 13.79 -3.34
N GLY A 140 -18.48 13.95 -3.38
CA GLY A 140 -17.54 12.99 -2.81
C GLY A 140 -17.70 12.81 -1.30
N LEU A 141 -17.86 13.88 -0.54
CA LEU A 141 -18.13 13.82 0.90
C LEU A 141 -19.45 13.12 1.22
N ARG A 142 -20.49 13.35 0.39
CA ARG A 142 -21.77 12.64 0.50
C ARG A 142 -21.62 11.17 0.15
N GLU A 143 -20.92 10.84 -0.92
CA GLU A 143 -20.67 9.43 -1.31
C GLU A 143 -20.06 8.67 -0.16
N GLN A 144 -19.06 9.22 0.50
CA GLN A 144 -18.40 8.61 1.65
C GLN A 144 -19.21 8.68 2.97
N ALA A 145 -20.43 9.19 2.94
CA ALA A 145 -21.27 9.39 4.12
C ALA A 145 -20.62 10.23 5.24
N LEU A 146 -19.70 11.13 4.88
CA LEU A 146 -19.13 12.13 5.80
C LEU A 146 -20.05 13.35 5.90
N VAL A 147 -20.78 13.69 4.83
CA VAL A 147 -21.79 14.75 4.77
C VAL A 147 -23.14 14.17 4.38
N TRP A 148 -24.20 14.69 4.99
CA TRP A 148 -25.59 14.34 4.70
C TRP A 148 -26.51 15.55 4.84
N GLY A 149 -27.75 15.41 4.38
CA GLY A 149 -28.74 16.51 4.32
C GLY A 149 -28.78 17.21 2.95
N SER A 150 -29.78 18.08 2.78
CA SER A 150 -29.93 18.90 1.57
C SER A 150 -28.94 20.06 1.56
N ASP A 151 -28.83 20.79 0.44
CA ASP A 151 -27.97 21.98 0.33
C ASP A 151 -28.41 23.11 1.25
N GLU A 152 -29.64 23.12 1.69
CA GLU A 152 -30.12 24.08 2.69
C GLU A 152 -29.69 23.70 4.13
N ARG A 153 -29.36 22.42 4.35
CA ARG A 153 -29.13 21.84 5.67
C ARG A 153 -28.01 20.79 5.64
N LEU A 154 -26.85 21.17 5.16
CA LEU A 154 -25.66 20.32 5.17
C LEU A 154 -25.23 19.99 6.59
N ARG A 155 -24.98 18.74 6.87
CA ARG A 155 -24.45 18.25 8.16
C ARG A 155 -23.22 17.42 7.94
N LEU A 156 -22.14 17.81 8.59
CA LEU A 156 -20.95 16.98 8.72
C LEU A 156 -21.18 15.96 9.85
N VAL A 157 -20.81 14.69 9.64
CA VAL A 157 -20.89 13.67 10.68
C VAL A 157 -20.18 14.16 11.95
N ARG A 158 -20.85 13.99 13.10
CA ARG A 158 -20.41 14.54 14.39
C ARG A 158 -18.93 14.23 14.69
N THR A 159 -18.52 12.97 14.51
CA THR A 159 -17.13 12.56 14.75
C THR A 159 -16.12 13.26 13.84
N ALA A 160 -16.48 13.51 12.56
CA ALA A 160 -15.64 14.28 11.64
C ALA A 160 -15.54 15.74 12.08
N ARG A 161 -16.65 16.34 12.54
CA ARG A 161 -16.66 17.69 13.11
C ARG A 161 -15.75 17.78 14.34
N GLU A 162 -15.84 16.83 15.27
CA GLU A 162 -15.00 16.77 16.47
C GLU A 162 -13.51 16.59 16.15
N LEU A 163 -13.16 15.87 15.06
CA LEU A 163 -11.79 15.66 14.62
C LEU A 163 -11.19 16.89 13.91
N LEU A 164 -12.00 17.66 13.21
CA LEU A 164 -11.55 18.77 12.35
C LEU A 164 -11.76 20.15 12.99
N ALA A 165 -12.66 20.23 13.96
CA ALA A 165 -12.94 21.49 14.67
C ALA A 165 -11.74 21.93 15.53
N PRO A 166 -11.54 23.22 15.70
CA PRO A 166 -10.52 23.75 16.59
C PRO A 166 -10.80 23.39 18.05
N SER A 167 -9.79 22.94 18.76
CA SER A 167 -9.82 22.73 20.20
C SER A 167 -8.53 23.29 20.83
N PRO A 168 -8.50 23.55 22.14
CA PRO A 168 -7.31 24.07 22.82
C PRO A 168 -6.09 23.14 22.71
N THR A 169 -6.34 21.83 22.58
CA THR A 169 -5.29 20.78 22.50
C THR A 169 -4.92 20.41 21.07
N HIS A 170 -5.80 20.70 20.09
CA HIS A 170 -5.59 20.36 18.68
C HIS A 170 -5.99 21.57 17.84
N PRO A 171 -5.01 22.37 17.38
CA PRO A 171 -5.30 23.50 16.50
C PRO A 171 -5.90 22.97 15.19
N SER A 172 -7.01 23.60 14.76
CA SER A 172 -7.61 23.29 13.47
C SER A 172 -6.64 23.65 12.33
N PRO A 173 -6.58 22.82 11.25
CA PRO A 173 -5.84 23.18 10.06
C PRO A 173 -6.28 24.50 9.40
N THR A 174 -7.50 24.96 9.70
CA THR A 174 -7.96 26.30 9.31
C THR A 174 -7.27 27.43 10.08
N GLY A 175 -6.64 27.14 11.22
CA GLY A 175 -6.10 28.16 12.12
C GLY A 175 -7.17 29.06 12.74
N LEU A 176 -8.46 28.70 12.65
CA LEU A 176 -9.55 29.38 13.33
C LEU A 176 -9.62 28.95 14.80
N GLY A 177 -10.01 29.88 15.66
CA GLY A 177 -10.28 29.66 17.07
C GLY A 177 -11.71 29.18 17.36
N PRO A 178 -12.06 29.04 18.64
CA PRO A 178 -13.44 28.83 19.10
C PRO A 178 -14.33 30.00 18.71
N THR A 179 -15.65 29.76 18.72
CA THR A 179 -16.66 30.84 18.60
C THR A 179 -16.58 31.78 19.80
N VAL A 180 -17.16 32.97 19.65
CA VAL A 180 -17.35 33.90 20.79
C VAL A 180 -18.08 33.20 21.94
N ALA A 181 -19.11 32.40 21.63
CA ALA A 181 -19.88 31.65 22.62
C ALA A 181 -19.00 30.62 23.39
N GLU A 182 -18.18 29.86 22.67
CA GLU A 182 -17.27 28.88 23.25
C GLU A 182 -16.16 29.55 24.05
N ALA A 183 -15.60 30.67 23.53
CA ALA A 183 -14.51 31.38 24.19
C ALA A 183 -14.94 32.15 25.42
N THR A 184 -16.22 32.52 25.52
CA THR A 184 -16.78 33.19 26.71
C THR A 184 -17.40 32.21 27.71
N ALA A 185 -17.46 30.91 27.39
CA ALA A 185 -17.98 29.92 28.32
C ALA A 185 -17.17 29.90 29.61
N GLY A 186 -17.84 30.10 30.74
CA GLY A 186 -17.22 30.22 32.06
C GLY A 186 -16.66 31.60 32.44
N MET A 187 -16.77 32.60 31.54
CA MET A 187 -16.41 34.00 31.88
C MET A 187 -17.43 34.60 32.85
N SER A 188 -16.95 35.38 33.83
CA SER A 188 -17.86 36.05 34.76
C SER A 188 -18.80 37.02 34.05
N PRO A 189 -20.10 37.12 34.43
CA PRO A 189 -21.05 38.06 33.83
C PRO A 189 -20.53 39.50 33.84
N GLY A 190 -19.83 39.93 34.93
CA GLY A 190 -19.26 41.26 35.05
C GLY A 190 -18.24 41.55 33.94
N ARG A 191 -17.35 40.57 33.64
CA ARG A 191 -16.35 40.74 32.55
C ARG A 191 -17.00 40.85 31.19
N VAL A 192 -18.03 40.06 30.91
CA VAL A 192 -18.79 40.14 29.65
C VAL A 192 -19.44 41.54 29.51
N GLN A 193 -19.99 42.11 30.63
CA GLN A 193 -20.55 43.45 30.65
C GLN A 193 -19.51 44.55 30.41
N GLU A 194 -18.30 44.39 30.93
CA GLU A 194 -17.20 45.31 30.62
C GLU A 194 -16.86 45.33 29.15
N ILE A 195 -16.77 44.16 28.53
CA ILE A 195 -16.52 44.01 27.08
C ILE A 195 -17.63 44.64 26.25
N LEU A 196 -18.90 44.37 26.59
CA LEU A 196 -20.05 44.96 25.89
C LEU A 196 -19.96 46.51 25.94
N ARG A 197 -19.68 47.08 27.12
CA ARG A 197 -19.59 48.53 27.30
C ARG A 197 -18.44 49.12 26.49
N ALA A 198 -17.25 48.47 26.53
CA ALA A 198 -16.09 48.92 25.75
C ALA A 198 -16.35 48.83 24.22
N ALA A 199 -17.04 47.79 23.79
CA ALA A 199 -17.43 47.59 22.39
C ALA A 199 -18.61 48.46 21.93
N GLY A 200 -19.13 49.36 22.81
CA GLY A 200 -20.25 50.28 22.49
C GLY A 200 -21.59 49.58 22.38
N LEU A 201 -21.77 48.42 23.02
CA LEU A 201 -23.00 47.64 23.01
C LEU A 201 -23.87 47.93 24.24
N PRO A 202 -25.21 47.85 24.13
CA PRO A 202 -26.10 48.02 25.27
C PRO A 202 -25.85 46.97 26.36
N ALA A 203 -25.88 47.38 27.61
CA ALA A 203 -25.80 46.49 28.74
C ALA A 203 -27.03 45.58 28.81
N THR A 204 -26.82 44.31 29.05
CA THR A 204 -27.88 43.29 29.25
C THR A 204 -27.52 42.40 30.42
N HIS A 205 -28.47 42.04 31.29
CA HIS A 205 -28.25 41.16 32.44
C HIS A 205 -28.28 39.68 32.06
N ASP A 206 -28.79 39.35 30.88
CA ASP A 206 -28.83 37.99 30.38
C ASP A 206 -27.52 37.63 29.66
N PRO A 207 -26.75 36.63 30.16
CA PRO A 207 -25.49 36.20 29.55
C PRO A 207 -25.65 35.73 28.10
N VAL A 208 -26.76 35.05 27.75
CA VAL A 208 -27.00 34.56 26.40
C VAL A 208 -27.16 35.71 25.42
N SER A 209 -27.98 36.70 25.81
CA SER A 209 -28.18 37.94 25.03
C SER A 209 -26.88 38.74 24.90
N ALA A 210 -26.04 38.76 25.93
CA ALA A 210 -24.73 39.41 25.92
C ALA A 210 -23.78 38.79 24.88
N VAL A 211 -23.67 37.49 24.88
CA VAL A 211 -22.85 36.71 23.90
C VAL A 211 -23.42 36.89 22.51
N ALA A 212 -24.75 36.82 22.33
CA ALA A 212 -25.41 37.03 21.04
C ALA A 212 -25.14 38.46 20.49
N ALA A 213 -25.12 39.48 21.32
CA ALA A 213 -24.81 40.84 20.94
C ALA A 213 -23.36 41.02 20.47
N LEU A 214 -22.39 40.40 21.15
CA LEU A 214 -20.99 40.35 20.73
C LEU A 214 -20.83 39.60 19.40
N THR A 215 -21.45 38.46 19.28
CA THR A 215 -21.43 37.66 18.03
C THR A 215 -22.00 38.44 16.86
N SER A 216 -23.14 39.14 17.08
CA SER A 216 -23.76 40.02 16.09
C SER A 216 -22.85 41.19 15.68
N LEU A 217 -22.15 41.82 16.62
CA LEU A 217 -21.16 42.88 16.33
C LEU A 217 -20.04 42.36 15.43
N PHE A 218 -19.45 41.20 15.77
CA PHE A 218 -18.29 40.67 15.08
C PHE A 218 -18.62 40.02 13.73
N THR A 219 -19.89 39.66 13.51
CA THR A 219 -20.39 39.17 12.22
C THR A 219 -20.91 40.29 11.30
N ASP A 220 -21.26 41.44 11.85
CA ASP A 220 -21.64 42.62 11.09
C ASP A 220 -20.39 43.35 10.57
N ARG A 221 -20.21 43.31 9.24
CA ARG A 221 -19.00 43.85 8.62
C ARG A 221 -18.81 45.34 8.85
N ALA A 222 -19.85 46.13 8.71
CA ALA A 222 -19.77 47.57 8.86
C ALA A 222 -19.43 47.98 10.31
N ARG A 223 -20.10 47.33 11.26
CA ARG A 223 -19.85 47.59 12.68
C ARG A 223 -18.49 47.09 13.14
N MET A 224 -18.06 45.93 12.65
CA MET A 224 -16.75 45.40 12.99
C MET A 224 -15.61 46.21 12.38
N SER A 225 -15.72 46.66 11.11
CA SER A 225 -14.76 47.59 10.51
C SER A 225 -14.69 48.91 11.27
N ALA A 226 -15.84 49.50 11.65
CA ALA A 226 -15.87 50.72 12.45
C ALA A 226 -15.18 50.56 13.84
N LEU A 227 -15.30 49.38 14.45
CA LEU A 227 -14.59 49.07 15.68
C LEU A 227 -13.08 48.98 15.45
N LEU A 228 -12.65 48.30 14.39
CA LEU A 228 -11.21 48.15 14.03
C LEU A 228 -10.58 49.49 13.65
N ASP A 229 -11.32 50.42 13.04
CA ASP A 229 -10.84 51.78 12.73
C ASP A 229 -10.49 52.59 13.99
N THR A 230 -11.03 52.24 15.15
CA THR A 230 -10.67 52.84 16.44
C THR A 230 -9.47 52.19 17.13
N ALA A 231 -8.98 51.06 16.57
CA ALA A 231 -7.91 50.29 17.20
C ALA A 231 -6.54 50.97 17.05
N PRO A 232 -5.68 50.95 18.07
CA PRO A 232 -4.29 51.37 17.95
C PRO A 232 -3.56 50.51 16.87
N PRO A 233 -2.67 51.12 16.07
CA PRO A 233 -1.95 50.36 15.01
C PRO A 233 -1.19 49.12 15.54
N GLU A 234 -0.64 49.22 16.75
CA GLU A 234 0.07 48.11 17.40
C GLU A 234 -0.89 46.96 17.78
N ALA A 235 -2.18 47.28 18.06
CA ALA A 235 -3.20 46.27 18.30
C ALA A 235 -3.56 45.53 17.02
N LEU A 236 -3.68 46.21 15.89
CA LEU A 236 -3.88 45.60 14.58
C LEU A 236 -2.69 44.68 14.23
N ALA A 237 -1.45 45.10 14.49
CA ALA A 237 -0.27 44.28 14.27
C ALA A 237 -0.24 42.99 15.13
N VAL A 238 -0.89 42.96 16.28
CA VAL A 238 -1.10 41.73 17.07
C VAL A 238 -2.11 40.82 16.39
N LEU A 239 -3.23 41.35 15.89
CA LEU A 239 -4.23 40.57 15.17
C LEU A 239 -3.66 39.95 13.89
N ASP A 240 -2.87 40.72 13.13
CA ASP A 240 -2.23 40.23 11.88
C ASP A 240 -1.33 39.00 12.10
N ARG A 241 -0.69 38.91 13.28
CA ARG A 241 0.12 37.72 13.62
C ARG A 241 -0.74 36.49 13.95
N LEU A 242 -1.95 36.71 14.49
CA LEU A 242 -2.83 35.64 14.92
C LEU A 242 -3.84 35.22 13.83
N VAL A 243 -4.08 36.09 12.83
CA VAL A 243 -5.16 35.87 11.85
C VAL A 243 -5.03 34.58 11.08
N TRP A 244 -3.83 34.19 10.63
CA TRP A 244 -3.57 32.95 9.91
C TRP A 244 -2.69 31.95 10.67
N GLY A 245 -2.27 32.32 11.86
CA GLY A 245 -1.46 31.48 12.75
C GLY A 245 -2.30 30.68 13.74
N PRO A 246 -1.67 30.09 14.75
CA PRO A 246 -2.41 29.54 15.87
C PRO A 246 -3.27 30.66 16.50
N PRO A 247 -4.59 30.41 16.77
CA PRO A 247 -5.47 31.45 17.29
C PRO A 247 -5.19 31.81 18.75
N TYR A 248 -4.32 31.06 19.41
CA TYR A 248 -3.92 31.22 20.80
C TYR A 248 -2.61 32.00 20.92
N GLY A 249 -2.56 32.92 21.86
CA GLY A 249 -1.35 33.71 22.19
C GLY A 249 -1.07 33.71 23.69
N GLU A 250 0.20 33.63 24.05
CA GLU A 250 0.61 33.83 25.45
C GLU A 250 0.67 35.31 25.77
N VAL A 251 0.21 35.65 26.96
CA VAL A 251 0.22 37.04 27.47
C VAL A 251 0.78 37.09 28.90
N SER A 252 1.41 38.20 29.25
CA SER A 252 1.83 38.45 30.63
C SER A 252 0.61 38.71 31.53
N ALA A 253 0.81 38.59 32.83
CA ALA A 253 -0.23 38.93 33.83
C ALA A 253 -0.69 40.40 33.72
N ASP A 254 0.22 41.31 33.35
CA ASP A 254 -0.07 42.67 32.96
C ASP A 254 0.23 42.89 31.46
N PRO A 255 -0.77 42.75 30.58
CA PRO A 255 -0.57 42.85 29.15
C PRO A 255 -0.23 44.27 28.71
N ALA A 256 0.59 44.37 27.65
CA ALA A 256 0.88 45.63 27.01
C ALA A 256 -0.41 46.36 26.55
N PRO A 257 -0.41 47.74 26.53
CA PRO A 257 -1.62 48.49 26.19
C PRO A 257 -2.36 48.01 24.91
N PRO A 258 -1.71 47.67 23.79
CA PRO A 258 -2.38 47.16 22.61
C PRO A 258 -3.17 45.87 22.88
N VAL A 259 -2.56 44.90 23.61
CA VAL A 259 -3.23 43.64 23.94
C VAL A 259 -4.36 43.85 24.94
N ARG A 260 -4.18 44.81 25.89
CA ARG A 260 -5.24 45.16 26.84
C ARG A 260 -6.45 45.77 26.11
N TRP A 261 -6.21 46.67 25.16
CA TRP A 261 -7.26 47.23 24.32
C TRP A 261 -8.06 46.14 23.59
N LEU A 262 -7.38 45.16 22.94
CA LEU A 262 -8.02 44.05 22.28
C LEU A 262 -8.86 43.18 23.23
N ARG A 263 -8.38 42.95 24.45
CA ARG A 263 -9.11 42.16 25.47
C ARG A 263 -10.34 42.91 25.99
N ASP A 264 -10.23 44.22 26.14
CA ASP A 264 -11.34 45.04 26.64
C ASP A 264 -12.47 45.15 25.62
N HIS A 265 -12.15 45.13 24.33
CA HIS A 265 -13.14 45.14 23.24
C HIS A 265 -13.60 43.75 22.79
N GLY A 266 -13.13 42.67 23.46
CA GLY A 266 -13.53 41.29 23.13
C GLY A 266 -12.91 40.70 21.84
N LEU A 267 -11.97 41.44 21.22
CA LEU A 267 -11.25 40.97 20.02
C LEU A 267 -10.21 39.87 20.33
N LEU A 268 -9.73 39.83 21.57
CA LEU A 268 -9.01 38.73 22.18
C LEU A 268 -9.70 38.33 23.47
N LEU A 269 -10.06 37.06 23.62
CA LEU A 269 -10.72 36.54 24.82
C LEU A 269 -9.76 35.71 25.66
N PRO A 270 -9.74 35.85 27.00
CA PRO A 270 -8.89 35.06 27.87
C PRO A 270 -9.41 33.61 27.97
N THR A 271 -8.57 32.64 27.75
CA THR A 271 -8.84 31.20 27.98
C THR A 271 -8.16 30.71 29.26
N SER A 272 -7.13 31.44 29.73
CA SER A 272 -6.47 31.24 31.01
C SER A 272 -5.86 32.55 31.51
N ALA A 273 -5.21 32.54 32.69
CA ALA A 273 -4.52 33.71 33.21
C ALA A 273 -3.39 34.26 32.30
N ARG A 274 -2.83 33.43 31.45
CA ARG A 274 -1.70 33.73 30.56
C ARG A 274 -1.94 33.44 29.08
N THR A 275 -3.15 33.02 28.70
CA THR A 275 -3.47 32.68 27.33
C THR A 275 -4.69 33.42 26.87
N VAL A 276 -4.61 34.00 25.69
CA VAL A 276 -5.73 34.61 24.98
C VAL A 276 -6.00 33.87 23.69
N VAL A 277 -7.22 33.97 23.17
CA VAL A 277 -7.63 33.38 21.90
C VAL A 277 -8.31 34.43 21.04
N LEU A 278 -8.02 34.37 19.73
CA LEU A 278 -8.72 35.13 18.72
C LEU A 278 -10.05 34.42 18.39
N PRO A 279 -11.21 35.00 18.70
CA PRO A 279 -12.51 34.38 18.37
C PRO A 279 -12.69 34.16 16.88
N ARG A 280 -13.42 33.10 16.51
CA ARG A 280 -13.68 32.71 15.10
C ARG A 280 -14.30 33.81 14.28
N GLU A 281 -15.30 34.51 14.82
CA GLU A 281 -16.04 35.58 14.15
C GLU A 281 -15.12 36.76 13.83
N VAL A 282 -14.23 37.14 14.77
CA VAL A 282 -13.22 38.17 14.56
C VAL A 282 -12.22 37.75 13.51
N ALA A 283 -11.72 36.52 13.60
CA ALA A 283 -10.76 35.97 12.63
C ALA A 283 -11.37 35.91 11.21
N LEU A 284 -12.62 35.46 11.06
CA LEU A 284 -13.30 35.42 9.76
C LEU A 284 -13.48 36.81 9.16
N HIS A 285 -13.82 37.82 9.98
CA HIS A 285 -13.88 39.20 9.50
C HIS A 285 -12.52 39.68 8.94
N LEU A 286 -11.43 39.47 9.70
CA LEU A 286 -10.07 39.84 9.29
C LEU A 286 -9.57 39.08 8.06
N ARG A 287 -10.12 37.87 7.77
CA ARG A 287 -9.80 37.01 6.64
C ARG A 287 -10.71 37.25 5.43
N ALA A 288 -11.53 38.30 5.40
CA ALA A 288 -12.57 38.51 4.39
C ALA A 288 -13.47 37.26 4.21
N GLY A 289 -13.91 36.69 5.33
CA GLY A 289 -14.81 35.54 5.36
C GLY A 289 -14.18 34.14 5.15
N ARG A 290 -12.91 34.07 4.78
CA ARG A 290 -12.27 32.79 4.38
C ARG A 290 -11.86 31.91 5.59
N ALA A 291 -12.25 30.66 5.55
CA ALA A 291 -11.77 29.64 6.49
C ALA A 291 -10.32 29.23 6.20
N HIS A 292 -9.92 29.19 4.94
CA HIS A 292 -8.58 28.83 4.48
C HIS A 292 -7.85 30.00 3.83
N ARG A 293 -6.55 30.12 4.09
CA ARG A 293 -5.70 31.18 3.46
C ARG A 293 -5.63 30.97 1.94
N THR A 294 -5.44 29.73 1.53
CA THR A 294 -5.33 29.31 0.13
C THR A 294 -6.24 28.10 -0.08
N PRO A 295 -7.46 28.30 -0.55
CA PRO A 295 -8.25 27.18 -1.09
C PRO A 295 -7.54 26.60 -2.31
N GLU A 296 -7.57 25.28 -2.44
CA GLU A 296 -6.92 24.56 -3.54
C GLU A 296 -7.96 23.71 -4.32
N PRO A 297 -8.93 24.38 -5.00
CA PRO A 297 -10.05 23.70 -5.67
C PRO A 297 -9.64 22.91 -6.91
N VAL A 298 -8.50 23.27 -7.51
CA VAL A 298 -8.02 22.64 -8.74
C VAL A 298 -6.76 21.84 -8.44
N ALA A 299 -6.78 20.58 -8.88
CA ALA A 299 -5.63 19.71 -8.76
C ALA A 299 -4.43 20.24 -9.57
N PRO A 300 -3.22 20.35 -8.99
CA PRO A 300 -2.04 20.81 -9.72
C PRO A 300 -1.80 19.95 -10.96
N ALA A 301 -1.55 20.59 -12.10
CA ALA A 301 -1.16 19.89 -13.31
C ALA A 301 0.27 19.32 -13.15
N VAL A 302 0.49 18.12 -13.66
CA VAL A 302 1.83 17.56 -13.77
C VAL A 302 2.48 18.16 -15.03
N ALA A 303 3.49 19.00 -14.82
CA ALA A 303 4.17 19.68 -15.92
C ALA A 303 5.20 18.72 -16.57
N PRO A 304 5.36 18.76 -17.91
CA PRO A 304 6.44 18.09 -18.59
C PRO A 304 7.78 18.75 -18.26
N ALA A 305 8.81 17.96 -17.95
CA ALA A 305 10.18 18.44 -17.83
C ALA A 305 10.94 18.26 -19.15
N LYS A 306 10.72 17.11 -19.82
CA LYS A 306 11.34 16.78 -21.11
C LYS A 306 10.40 15.92 -21.93
N GLU A 307 10.54 16.06 -23.25
CA GLU A 307 9.81 15.25 -24.23
C GLU A 307 10.80 14.49 -25.09
N TYR A 308 10.55 13.22 -25.29
CA TYR A 308 11.33 12.31 -26.09
C TYR A 308 10.44 11.63 -27.13
N ARG A 309 11.02 11.12 -28.19
CA ARG A 309 10.29 10.19 -29.06
C ARG A 309 9.99 8.90 -28.28
N PRO A 310 8.77 8.33 -28.36
CA PRO A 310 8.41 7.11 -27.62
C PRO A 310 9.42 5.97 -27.78
N GLN A 311 9.92 5.73 -28.99
CA GLN A 311 10.92 4.69 -29.28
C GLN A 311 12.24 4.88 -28.49
N VAL A 312 12.63 6.14 -28.21
CA VAL A 312 13.84 6.42 -27.41
C VAL A 312 13.61 6.06 -25.95
N VAL A 313 12.39 6.29 -25.45
CA VAL A 313 11.98 5.88 -24.09
C VAL A 313 11.96 4.36 -23.98
N ASP A 314 11.30 3.69 -24.93
CA ASP A 314 11.16 2.23 -24.94
C ASP A 314 12.52 1.54 -25.05
N SER A 315 13.41 2.02 -25.91
CA SER A 315 14.76 1.47 -26.03
C SER A 315 15.60 1.69 -24.77
N ALA A 316 15.50 2.88 -24.13
CA ALA A 316 16.18 3.13 -22.87
C ALA A 316 15.66 2.25 -21.74
N ALA A 317 14.33 2.11 -21.65
CA ALA A 317 13.67 1.27 -20.67
C ALA A 317 14.01 -0.23 -20.88
N ALA A 318 14.04 -0.72 -22.12
CA ALA A 318 14.44 -2.07 -22.46
C ALA A 318 15.90 -2.36 -22.09
N GLY A 319 16.80 -1.39 -22.29
CA GLY A 319 18.20 -1.49 -21.83
C GLY A 319 18.28 -1.64 -20.31
N GLN A 320 17.50 -0.86 -19.55
CA GLN A 320 17.42 -0.99 -18.10
C GLN A 320 16.77 -2.31 -17.66
N ALA A 321 15.73 -2.77 -18.37
CA ALA A 321 15.10 -4.06 -18.10
C ALA A 321 16.09 -5.23 -18.28
N LEU A 322 16.93 -5.19 -19.32
CA LEU A 322 18.00 -6.17 -19.50
C LEU A 322 19.04 -6.09 -18.36
N THR A 323 19.44 -4.89 -17.98
CA THR A 323 20.34 -4.67 -16.83
C THR A 323 19.73 -5.24 -15.55
N ALA A 324 18.45 -4.99 -15.29
CA ALA A 324 17.74 -5.52 -14.12
C ALA A 324 17.76 -7.06 -14.07
N LEU A 325 17.53 -7.72 -15.21
CA LEU A 325 17.66 -9.18 -15.31
C LEU A 325 19.06 -9.64 -14.95
N THR A 326 20.09 -9.01 -15.53
CA THR A 326 21.48 -9.34 -15.26
C THR A 326 21.85 -9.15 -13.78
N MET A 327 21.41 -8.06 -13.15
CA MET A 327 21.68 -7.79 -11.74
C MET A 327 21.09 -8.87 -10.81
N VAL A 328 19.84 -9.29 -11.07
CA VAL A 328 19.20 -10.36 -10.29
C VAL A 328 19.86 -11.71 -10.56
N GLU A 329 20.21 -12.02 -11.81
CA GLU A 329 20.90 -13.27 -12.18
C GLU A 329 22.29 -13.34 -11.54
N ASP A 330 23.10 -12.28 -11.63
CA ASP A 330 24.45 -12.23 -11.08
C ASP A 330 24.42 -12.35 -9.55
N LEU A 331 23.51 -11.63 -8.88
CA LEU A 331 23.30 -11.70 -7.43
C LEU A 331 22.99 -13.11 -6.97
N LEU A 332 22.04 -13.78 -7.62
CA LEU A 332 21.58 -15.10 -7.23
C LEU A 332 22.59 -16.19 -7.66
N ALA A 333 23.32 -15.98 -8.73
CA ALA A 333 24.39 -16.87 -9.17
C ALA A 333 25.57 -16.87 -8.16
N GLU A 334 25.94 -15.71 -7.62
CA GLU A 334 26.98 -15.63 -6.56
C GLU A 334 26.59 -16.43 -5.30
N TRP A 335 25.29 -16.50 -5.00
CA TRP A 335 24.80 -17.19 -3.81
C TRP A 335 24.41 -18.66 -4.05
N ASN A 336 24.66 -19.18 -5.25
CA ASN A 336 24.37 -20.58 -5.60
C ASN A 336 25.13 -21.59 -4.73
N GLU A 337 26.35 -21.28 -4.33
CA GLU A 337 27.20 -22.18 -3.52
C GLU A 337 27.02 -21.96 -2.01
N GLY A 338 26.24 -20.99 -1.63
CA GLY A 338 25.93 -20.62 -0.25
C GLY A 338 26.02 -19.12 -0.05
N GLY A 339 24.90 -18.51 0.24
CA GLY A 339 24.81 -17.07 0.51
C GLY A 339 25.23 -16.70 1.94
N PRO A 340 25.11 -15.42 2.29
CA PRO A 340 25.46 -14.89 3.61
C PRO A 340 24.51 -15.40 4.70
N ALA A 341 25.02 -15.39 5.93
CA ALA A 341 24.24 -15.78 7.10
C ALA A 341 23.13 -14.75 7.41
N VAL A 342 22.01 -15.26 7.89
CA VAL A 342 20.91 -14.43 8.38
C VAL A 342 21.26 -13.89 9.76
N LEU A 343 21.04 -12.59 9.99
CA LEU A 343 21.23 -12.01 11.32
C LEU A 343 20.19 -12.56 12.30
N ARG A 344 20.54 -12.66 13.59
CA ARG A 344 19.59 -13.10 14.64
C ARG A 344 18.32 -12.27 14.72
N ALA A 345 18.39 -11.00 14.35
CA ALA A 345 17.24 -10.10 14.27
C ALA A 345 16.51 -10.18 12.91
N GLY A 346 16.94 -11.06 12.04
CA GLY A 346 16.56 -11.12 10.64
C GLY A 346 17.35 -10.14 9.76
N GLY A 347 17.43 -10.43 8.47
CA GLY A 347 18.07 -9.57 7.48
C GLY A 347 19.56 -9.83 7.28
N LEU A 348 20.13 -9.01 6.41
CA LEU A 348 21.51 -9.11 5.93
C LEU A 348 22.43 -8.17 6.73
N SER A 349 23.66 -8.59 7.01
CA SER A 349 24.62 -7.70 7.65
C SER A 349 25.03 -6.55 6.71
N VAL A 350 25.39 -5.39 7.28
CA VAL A 350 25.92 -4.25 6.51
C VAL A 350 27.15 -4.65 5.70
N ARG A 351 28.00 -5.54 6.25
CA ARG A 351 29.18 -6.05 5.55
C ARG A 351 28.81 -6.87 4.32
N ASP A 352 27.80 -7.71 4.43
CA ASP A 352 27.38 -8.57 3.33
C ASP A 352 26.60 -7.78 2.27
N LEU A 353 25.84 -6.76 2.67
CA LEU A 353 25.25 -5.81 1.72
C LEU A 353 26.33 -5.07 0.92
N LYS A 354 27.41 -4.60 1.57
CA LYS A 354 28.56 -3.99 0.89
C LYS A 354 29.24 -4.94 -0.06
N ARG A 355 29.36 -6.23 0.31
CA ARG A 355 29.94 -7.26 -0.55
C ARG A 355 29.07 -7.49 -1.79
N ALA A 356 27.77 -7.63 -1.61
CA ALA A 356 26.83 -7.75 -2.73
C ALA A 356 26.85 -6.51 -3.64
N ALA A 357 26.92 -5.30 -3.07
CA ALA A 357 27.08 -4.07 -3.84
C ALA A 357 28.36 -4.04 -4.67
N ALA A 358 29.49 -4.46 -4.08
CA ALA A 358 30.78 -4.55 -4.78
C ALA A 358 30.76 -5.62 -5.88
N ALA A 359 30.14 -6.79 -5.63
CA ALA A 359 30.03 -7.86 -6.62
C ALA A 359 29.16 -7.45 -7.83
N LEU A 360 28.13 -6.64 -7.58
CA LEU A 360 27.26 -6.11 -8.64
C LEU A 360 27.79 -4.80 -9.26
N ASP A 361 28.95 -4.30 -8.86
CA ASP A 361 29.48 -3.00 -9.26
C ASP A 361 28.44 -1.86 -9.16
N THR A 362 27.76 -1.78 -8.01
CA THR A 362 26.67 -0.83 -7.78
C THR A 362 26.69 -0.23 -6.37
N THR A 363 25.80 0.70 -6.09
CA THR A 363 25.64 1.29 -4.77
C THR A 363 24.95 0.34 -3.79
N GLU A 364 25.22 0.49 -2.47
CA GLU A 364 24.52 -0.28 -1.42
C GLU A 364 22.98 -0.14 -1.52
N GLN A 365 22.49 1.04 -1.90
CA GLN A 365 21.06 1.29 -2.06
C GLN A 365 20.46 0.52 -3.25
N ALA A 366 21.16 0.48 -4.38
CA ALA A 366 20.72 -0.30 -5.54
C ALA A 366 20.84 -1.80 -5.28
N ALA A 367 21.91 -2.25 -4.61
CA ALA A 367 22.04 -3.66 -4.18
C ALA A 367 20.91 -4.08 -3.24
N ALA A 368 20.53 -3.21 -2.28
CA ALA A 368 19.37 -3.44 -1.42
C ALA A 368 18.06 -3.55 -2.24
N PHE A 369 17.90 -2.73 -3.28
CA PHE A 369 16.75 -2.83 -4.18
C PHE A 369 16.70 -4.17 -4.90
N TRP A 370 17.82 -4.66 -5.46
CA TRP A 370 17.85 -5.94 -6.17
C TRP A 370 17.61 -7.13 -5.24
N LEU A 371 18.15 -7.09 -4.01
CA LEU A 371 17.91 -8.09 -2.98
C LEU A 371 16.43 -8.17 -2.59
N GLU A 372 15.83 -7.03 -2.30
CA GLU A 372 14.42 -6.95 -1.91
C GLU A 372 13.49 -7.34 -3.07
N LEU A 373 13.86 -7.00 -4.31
CA LEU A 373 13.12 -7.38 -5.51
C LEU A 373 13.16 -8.91 -5.72
N ALA A 374 14.34 -9.52 -5.64
CA ALA A 374 14.50 -10.97 -5.75
C ALA A 374 13.71 -11.70 -4.64
N TYR A 375 13.74 -11.16 -3.42
CA TYR A 375 12.97 -11.67 -2.28
C TYR A 375 11.46 -11.54 -2.50
N ALA A 376 11.00 -10.37 -2.93
CA ALA A 376 9.58 -10.13 -3.23
C ALA A 376 9.06 -11.00 -4.39
N ALA A 377 9.91 -11.30 -5.37
CA ALA A 377 9.60 -12.20 -6.48
C ALA A 377 9.65 -13.70 -6.08
N GLY A 378 10.04 -14.02 -4.84
CA GLY A 378 10.15 -15.39 -4.34
C GLY A 378 11.35 -16.16 -4.91
N LEU A 379 12.33 -15.47 -5.51
CA LEU A 379 13.52 -16.07 -6.08
C LEU A 379 14.64 -16.28 -5.05
N LEU A 380 14.56 -15.58 -3.93
CA LEU A 380 15.50 -15.56 -2.82
C LEU A 380 14.78 -15.79 -1.51
N ALA A 381 15.33 -16.59 -0.63
CA ALA A 381 14.81 -16.77 0.73
C ALA A 381 15.92 -17.26 1.68
N SER A 382 15.62 -17.34 2.98
CA SER A 382 16.45 -18.06 3.94
C SER A 382 16.17 -19.56 3.87
N ASP A 383 17.17 -20.38 4.13
CA ASP A 383 17.05 -21.85 4.11
C ASP A 383 16.31 -22.42 5.33
N GLY A 384 16.25 -21.66 6.43
CA GLY A 384 15.57 -22.08 7.66
C GLY A 384 16.32 -23.12 8.47
N GLU A 385 17.61 -23.32 8.19
CA GLU A 385 18.48 -24.20 8.96
C GLU A 385 18.92 -23.58 10.30
N ALA A 386 19.59 -24.35 11.16
CA ALA A 386 20.07 -23.87 12.45
C ALA A 386 21.09 -22.71 12.32
N ASP A 387 21.96 -22.79 11.31
CA ASP A 387 22.86 -21.72 10.85
C ASP A 387 22.28 -21.12 9.57
N GLU A 388 21.20 -20.40 9.72
CA GLU A 388 20.35 -19.89 8.64
C GLU A 388 21.14 -19.01 7.65
N ARG A 389 20.99 -19.32 6.36
CA ARG A 389 21.63 -18.59 5.26
C ARG A 389 20.63 -18.23 4.17
N TYR A 390 20.92 -17.17 3.46
CA TYR A 390 20.19 -16.82 2.24
C TYR A 390 20.69 -17.69 1.07
N ALA A 391 19.75 -18.15 0.25
CA ALA A 391 20.06 -18.89 -0.98
C ALA A 391 18.90 -18.71 -2.00
N PRO A 392 19.18 -18.95 -3.31
CA PRO A 392 18.13 -19.02 -4.32
C PRO A 392 17.10 -20.09 -3.97
N THR A 393 15.83 -19.80 -4.28
CA THR A 393 14.73 -20.77 -4.14
C THR A 393 14.64 -21.67 -5.38
N PRO A 394 13.93 -22.83 -5.33
CA PRO A 394 13.63 -23.61 -6.53
C PRO A 394 12.87 -22.85 -7.62
N ALA A 395 12.12 -21.79 -7.25
CA ALA A 395 11.43 -20.92 -8.21
C ALA A 395 12.40 -20.13 -9.12
N TYR A 396 13.63 -19.90 -8.66
CA TYR A 396 14.69 -19.27 -9.46
C TYR A 396 15.03 -20.09 -10.71
N ASP A 397 15.12 -21.42 -10.61
CA ASP A 397 15.43 -22.28 -11.74
C ASP A 397 14.31 -22.18 -12.80
N GLY A 398 13.05 -22.27 -12.37
CA GLY A 398 11.91 -22.09 -13.27
C GLY A 398 11.79 -20.67 -13.86
N TRP A 399 12.21 -19.64 -13.11
CA TRP A 399 12.28 -18.26 -13.61
C TRP A 399 13.36 -18.12 -14.69
N LEU A 400 14.52 -18.73 -14.50
CA LEU A 400 15.59 -18.74 -15.47
C LEU A 400 15.21 -19.41 -16.81
N ASP A 401 14.29 -20.38 -16.80
CA ASP A 401 13.83 -21.09 -18.02
C ASP A 401 12.88 -20.23 -18.88
N LEU A 402 12.37 -19.13 -18.36
CA LEU A 402 11.49 -18.23 -19.09
C LEU A 402 12.24 -17.33 -20.07
N PRO A 403 11.57 -16.88 -21.15
CA PRO A 403 12.08 -15.81 -22.00
C PRO A 403 12.40 -14.52 -21.22
N PRO A 404 13.41 -13.72 -21.64
CA PRO A 404 13.83 -12.52 -20.91
C PRO A 404 12.69 -11.54 -20.59
N ALA A 405 11.78 -11.30 -21.52
CA ALA A 405 10.63 -10.43 -21.33
C ALA A 405 9.66 -10.94 -20.25
N GLU A 406 9.45 -12.26 -20.17
CA GLU A 406 8.60 -12.87 -19.15
C GLU A 406 9.29 -12.86 -17.77
N ARG A 407 10.62 -13.07 -17.75
CA ARG A 407 11.41 -12.91 -16.50
C ARG A 407 11.30 -11.53 -15.93
N TRP A 408 11.44 -10.51 -16.80
CA TRP A 408 11.28 -9.12 -16.41
C TRP A 408 9.86 -8.82 -15.90
N SER A 409 8.84 -9.28 -16.61
CA SER A 409 7.45 -9.01 -16.20
C SER A 409 7.10 -9.57 -14.83
N ARG A 410 7.66 -10.73 -14.45
CA ARG A 410 7.51 -11.27 -13.09
C ARG A 410 8.16 -10.41 -12.03
N LEU A 411 9.37 -9.87 -12.29
CA LEU A 411 10.02 -8.94 -11.39
C LEU A 411 9.23 -7.63 -11.26
N ALA A 412 8.77 -7.08 -12.38
CA ALA A 412 8.01 -5.84 -12.42
C ALA A 412 6.66 -5.97 -11.68
N ALA A 413 5.95 -7.08 -11.87
CA ALA A 413 4.70 -7.37 -11.14
C ALA A 413 4.94 -7.55 -9.63
N ALA A 414 6.00 -8.26 -9.26
CA ALA A 414 6.38 -8.42 -7.85
C ALA A 414 6.72 -7.06 -7.20
N TRP A 415 7.48 -6.20 -7.89
CA TRP A 415 7.79 -4.86 -7.42
C TRP A 415 6.54 -4.01 -7.23
N LEU A 416 5.62 -4.02 -8.19
CA LEU A 416 4.43 -3.18 -8.18
C LEU A 416 3.53 -3.49 -6.97
N THR A 417 3.44 -4.76 -6.59
CA THR A 417 2.59 -5.25 -5.50
C THR A 417 3.30 -5.34 -4.14
N ALA A 418 4.64 -5.31 -4.10
CA ALA A 418 5.40 -5.48 -2.87
C ALA A 418 5.18 -4.33 -1.87
N THR A 419 4.95 -4.66 -0.61
CA THR A 419 4.94 -3.70 0.51
C THR A 419 6.35 -3.42 1.03
N ARG A 420 7.31 -4.27 0.73
CA ARG A 420 8.70 -4.09 1.09
C ARG A 420 9.29 -2.86 0.39
N THR A 421 10.01 -2.08 1.15
CA THR A 421 10.46 -0.73 0.74
C THR A 421 11.99 -0.65 0.87
N PRO A 422 12.72 -0.94 -0.23
CA PRO A 422 14.19 -0.93 -0.24
C PRO A 422 14.81 0.40 0.19
N GLY A 423 14.13 1.51 -0.11
CA GLY A 423 14.56 2.85 0.26
C GLY A 423 14.73 3.11 1.76
N LEU A 424 14.23 2.23 2.60
CA LEU A 424 14.40 2.30 4.07
C LEU A 424 15.70 1.68 4.56
N VAL A 425 16.35 0.82 3.77
CA VAL A 425 17.57 0.12 4.16
C VAL A 425 18.68 1.14 4.50
N GLY A 426 19.37 0.91 5.61
CA GLY A 426 20.38 1.82 6.16
C GLY A 426 19.80 2.97 7.00
N GLY A 427 18.47 3.19 6.97
CA GLY A 427 17.78 4.10 7.90
C GLY A 427 17.68 3.51 9.31
N GLN A 428 16.97 4.22 10.19
CA GLN A 428 16.76 3.80 11.58
C GLN A 428 15.27 3.60 11.88
N ASP A 429 14.98 2.60 12.72
CA ASP A 429 13.66 2.41 13.29
C ASP A 429 13.39 3.38 14.47
N ALA A 430 12.20 3.34 15.06
CA ALA A 430 11.83 4.14 16.23
C ALA A 430 12.70 3.88 17.48
N ARG A 431 13.49 2.81 17.50
CA ARG A 431 14.44 2.44 18.56
C ARG A 431 15.89 2.75 18.18
N ALA A 432 16.13 3.55 17.14
CA ALA A 432 17.45 3.89 16.61
C ALA A 432 18.28 2.68 16.13
N ARG A 433 17.65 1.54 15.77
CA ARG A 433 18.32 0.39 15.18
C ARG A 433 18.34 0.54 13.67
N THR A 434 19.46 0.20 13.04
CA THR A 434 19.59 0.23 11.57
C THR A 434 18.69 -0.82 10.91
N LEU A 435 17.91 -0.40 9.93
CA LEU A 435 17.07 -1.27 9.11
C LEU A 435 17.96 -2.02 8.11
N ALA A 436 17.98 -3.35 8.22
CA ALA A 436 18.78 -4.23 7.38
C ALA A 436 18.00 -4.66 6.13
N ALA A 437 18.71 -4.83 4.99
CA ALA A 437 18.13 -5.48 3.82
C ALA A 437 17.68 -6.90 4.17
N LEU A 438 16.59 -7.37 3.58
CA LEU A 438 15.92 -8.65 3.86
C LEU A 438 15.44 -8.81 5.31
N GLY A 439 15.58 -7.74 6.13
CA GLY A 439 15.16 -7.72 7.52
C GLY A 439 13.66 -7.56 7.69
N PRO A 440 13.14 -7.75 8.92
CA PRO A 440 11.80 -7.31 9.28
C PRO A 440 11.71 -5.78 9.22
N ASP A 441 10.54 -5.21 9.41
CA ASP A 441 10.30 -3.77 9.54
C ASP A 441 10.51 -2.93 8.26
N LEU A 442 10.70 -3.56 7.08
CA LEU A 442 10.77 -2.86 5.79
C LEU A 442 9.41 -2.72 5.09
N ASP A 443 8.38 -3.40 5.58
CA ASP A 443 7.06 -3.35 4.98
C ASP A 443 6.37 -2.01 5.23
N ARG A 444 5.84 -1.42 4.16
CA ARG A 444 4.99 -0.22 4.19
C ARG A 444 3.75 -0.48 3.35
N SER A 445 2.63 -0.70 4.02
CA SER A 445 1.33 -0.98 3.36
C SER A 445 0.96 0.04 2.26
N PRO A 446 1.26 1.36 2.36
CA PRO A 446 0.93 2.29 1.29
C PRO A 446 1.86 2.22 0.07
N ALA A 447 2.95 1.43 0.10
CA ALA A 447 3.92 1.41 -1.01
C ALA A 447 3.32 0.98 -2.36
N PRO A 448 2.52 -0.11 -2.46
CA PRO A 448 1.89 -0.49 -3.73
C PRO A 448 0.96 0.59 -4.27
N GLU A 449 0.13 1.18 -3.42
CA GLU A 449 -0.79 2.25 -3.81
C GLU A 449 -0.04 3.48 -4.34
N VAL A 450 1.03 3.88 -3.67
CA VAL A 450 1.87 5.02 -4.11
C VAL A 450 2.52 4.72 -5.45
N ARG A 451 3.07 3.50 -5.67
CA ARG A 451 3.64 3.09 -6.96
C ARG A 451 2.59 3.17 -8.07
N HIS A 452 1.42 2.59 -7.84
CA HIS A 452 0.30 2.68 -8.79
C HIS A 452 -0.07 4.10 -9.16
N ARG A 453 -0.21 4.98 -8.17
CA ARG A 453 -0.57 6.39 -8.41
C ARG A 453 0.49 7.15 -9.18
N VAL A 454 1.76 6.97 -8.81
CA VAL A 454 2.88 7.57 -9.55
C VAL A 454 2.81 7.16 -11.01
N LEU A 455 2.75 5.85 -11.29
CA LEU A 455 2.72 5.34 -12.66
C LEU A 455 1.42 5.74 -13.40
N ALA A 456 0.28 5.78 -12.73
CA ALA A 456 -0.98 6.24 -13.31
C ALA A 456 -0.93 7.73 -13.69
N LEU A 457 -0.25 8.58 -12.91
CA LEU A 457 -0.02 9.97 -13.29
C LEU A 457 0.91 10.08 -14.51
N LEU A 458 1.96 9.25 -14.58
CA LEU A 458 2.82 9.16 -15.76
C LEU A 458 2.03 8.68 -16.99
N ALA A 459 1.14 7.72 -16.82
CA ALA A 459 0.31 7.19 -17.91
C ALA A 459 -0.68 8.21 -18.50
N ARG A 460 -1.06 9.23 -17.74
CA ARG A 460 -1.93 10.34 -18.22
C ARG A 460 -1.17 11.36 -19.07
N LEU A 461 0.16 11.37 -19.00
CA LEU A 461 0.98 12.23 -19.84
C LEU A 461 1.07 11.66 -21.26
N PRO A 462 1.29 12.51 -22.28
CA PRO A 462 1.60 12.06 -23.63
C PRO A 462 2.78 11.08 -23.63
N GLU A 463 2.76 10.11 -24.54
CA GLU A 463 3.87 9.17 -24.66
C GLU A 463 5.19 9.89 -24.91
N GLY A 464 6.25 9.40 -24.29
CA GLY A 464 7.56 10.04 -24.38
C GLY A 464 7.78 11.22 -23.43
N THR A 465 6.79 11.62 -22.64
CA THR A 465 6.88 12.77 -21.74
C THR A 465 7.38 12.36 -20.36
N ALA A 466 8.51 12.92 -19.95
CA ALA A 466 9.01 12.84 -18.59
C ALA A 466 8.48 14.02 -17.75
N PRO A 467 7.88 13.78 -16.58
CA PRO A 467 7.32 14.84 -15.74
C PRO A 467 8.42 15.64 -15.03
N ASP A 468 8.07 16.86 -14.60
CA ASP A 468 8.82 17.52 -13.52
C ASP A 468 8.47 16.83 -12.19
N PRO A 469 9.44 16.22 -11.49
CA PRO A 469 9.20 15.52 -10.24
C PRO A 469 8.55 16.40 -9.17
N LYS A 470 8.80 17.69 -9.14
CA LYS A 470 8.21 18.62 -8.18
C LYS A 470 6.70 18.76 -8.37
N THR A 471 6.27 18.90 -9.62
CA THR A 471 4.85 19.03 -9.96
C THR A 471 4.10 17.72 -9.77
N LEU A 472 4.73 16.59 -10.07
CA LEU A 472 4.19 15.25 -9.78
C LEU A 472 3.99 15.04 -8.28
N LEU A 473 4.98 15.38 -7.45
CA LEU A 473 4.87 15.30 -6.00
C LEU A 473 3.81 16.28 -5.45
N ALA A 474 3.68 17.47 -6.02
CA ALA A 474 2.64 18.42 -5.66
C ALA A 474 1.25 17.85 -5.97
N ARG A 475 1.08 17.20 -7.12
CA ARG A 475 -0.15 16.50 -7.50
C ARG A 475 -0.49 15.37 -6.54
N LEU A 476 0.45 14.52 -6.20
CA LEU A 476 0.24 13.43 -5.25
C LEU A 476 -0.14 13.94 -3.85
N ARG A 477 0.47 15.02 -3.38
CA ARG A 477 0.10 15.67 -2.11
C ARG A 477 -1.29 16.29 -2.14
N TRP A 478 -1.73 16.76 -3.30
CA TRP A 478 -3.07 17.28 -3.46
C TRP A 478 -4.09 16.15 -3.45
N GLU A 479 -3.83 15.03 -4.15
CA GLU A 479 -4.73 13.85 -4.17
C GLU A 479 -4.86 13.20 -2.79
N HIS A 480 -3.76 13.16 -2.03
CA HIS A 480 -3.74 12.67 -0.66
C HIS A 480 -2.90 13.59 0.22
N PRO A 481 -3.52 14.59 0.84
CA PRO A 481 -2.86 15.48 1.77
C PRO A 481 -2.22 14.68 2.91
N ALA A 482 -0.97 15.01 3.20
CA ALA A 482 -0.23 14.39 4.29
C ALA A 482 -0.96 14.54 5.62
N ARG A 483 -0.90 13.49 6.45
CA ARG A 483 -1.19 13.63 7.88
C ARG A 483 -0.23 14.67 8.46
N THR A 484 -0.74 15.51 9.35
CA THR A 484 0.07 16.50 10.08
C THR A 484 1.06 15.74 10.97
N GLY A 485 2.31 15.55 10.51
CA GLY A 485 3.35 14.87 11.29
C GLY A 485 4.62 14.59 10.47
N PRO A 486 5.78 14.49 11.12
CA PRO A 486 7.06 14.23 10.46
C PRO A 486 7.19 12.80 9.88
N GLU A 487 6.19 11.93 10.08
CA GLU A 487 6.26 10.49 9.74
C GLU A 487 5.61 10.13 8.38
N ASP A 488 5.12 11.10 7.60
CA ASP A 488 4.55 10.76 6.29
C ASP A 488 5.63 10.36 5.29
N LEU A 489 5.70 9.04 5.04
CA LEU A 489 6.65 8.46 4.08
C LEU A 489 6.18 8.54 2.62
N ARG A 490 4.92 8.91 2.33
CA ARG A 490 4.37 8.92 0.96
C ARG A 490 5.19 9.76 -0.02
N PRO A 491 5.68 10.96 0.32
CA PRO A 491 6.56 11.70 -0.59
C PRO A 491 7.88 10.99 -0.89
N LYS A 492 8.46 10.32 0.11
CA LYS A 492 9.68 9.52 -0.08
C LYS A 492 9.40 8.27 -0.90
N LEU A 493 8.29 7.58 -0.63
CA LEU A 493 7.85 6.43 -1.42
C LEU A 493 7.68 6.80 -2.90
N ALA A 494 7.09 7.97 -3.20
CA ALA A 494 6.94 8.44 -4.57
C ALA A 494 8.30 8.73 -5.24
N GLN A 495 9.26 9.31 -4.51
CA GLN A 495 10.61 9.53 -5.02
C GLN A 495 11.34 8.21 -5.29
N TRP A 496 11.27 7.26 -4.35
CA TRP A 496 11.85 5.92 -4.53
C TRP A 496 11.20 5.20 -5.69
N THR A 497 9.87 5.29 -5.84
CA THR A 497 9.15 4.71 -6.98
C THR A 497 9.70 5.19 -8.33
N LEU A 498 9.96 6.50 -8.48
CA LEU A 498 10.55 7.04 -9.73
C LEU A 498 11.94 6.45 -9.99
N THR A 499 12.78 6.35 -8.97
CA THR A 499 14.11 5.75 -9.08
C THR A 499 14.06 4.26 -9.37
N GLU A 500 13.23 3.52 -8.64
CA GLU A 500 13.06 2.08 -8.79
C GLU A 500 12.46 1.72 -10.16
N ALA A 501 11.48 2.50 -10.64
CA ALA A 501 10.88 2.33 -11.96
C ALA A 501 11.90 2.50 -13.09
N GLU A 502 12.82 3.46 -12.97
CA GLU A 502 13.92 3.66 -13.92
C GLU A 502 14.92 2.51 -13.85
N LEU A 503 15.35 2.10 -12.67
CA LEU A 503 16.26 0.95 -12.49
C LEU A 503 15.69 -0.34 -13.08
N LEU A 504 14.38 -0.56 -12.90
CA LEU A 504 13.69 -1.75 -13.37
C LEU A 504 13.34 -1.68 -14.86
N GLY A 505 13.44 -0.50 -15.49
CA GLY A 505 13.07 -0.30 -16.89
C GLY A 505 11.56 -0.22 -17.11
N VAL A 506 10.77 0.11 -16.08
CA VAL A 506 9.35 0.48 -16.24
C VAL A 506 9.25 1.88 -16.89
N THR A 507 10.21 2.73 -16.57
CA THR A 507 10.40 4.04 -17.20
C THR A 507 11.74 4.06 -17.95
N GLY A 508 11.83 4.91 -18.97
CA GLY A 508 13.07 5.21 -19.64
C GLY A 508 13.24 6.73 -19.75
N ARG A 509 14.37 7.25 -19.29
CA ARG A 509 14.64 8.70 -19.24
C ARG A 509 13.59 9.48 -18.44
N GLY A 510 12.99 8.86 -17.44
CA GLY A 510 11.93 9.41 -16.58
C GLY A 510 10.53 9.36 -17.18
N ALA A 511 10.34 8.95 -18.43
CA ALA A 511 9.04 8.77 -19.08
C ALA A 511 8.57 7.31 -18.99
N LEU A 512 7.26 7.11 -18.89
CA LEU A 512 6.68 5.76 -18.83
C LEU A 512 6.78 5.08 -20.19
N SER A 513 7.37 3.88 -20.21
CA SER A 513 7.51 3.07 -21.42
C SER A 513 6.20 2.41 -21.86
N ALA A 514 6.14 1.94 -23.10
CA ALA A 514 4.99 1.18 -23.62
C ALA A 514 4.72 -0.07 -22.75
N HIS A 515 5.74 -0.85 -22.44
CA HIS A 515 5.60 -2.04 -21.58
C HIS A 515 5.27 -1.67 -20.11
N GLY A 516 5.70 -0.50 -19.62
CA GLY A 516 5.27 0.04 -18.33
C GLY A 516 3.79 0.44 -18.30
N ARG A 517 3.23 0.92 -19.42
CA ARG A 517 1.79 1.19 -19.56
C ARG A 517 0.97 -0.10 -19.53
N GLU A 518 1.42 -1.14 -20.23
CA GLU A 518 0.77 -2.45 -20.22
C GLU A 518 0.81 -3.13 -18.85
N LEU A 519 1.89 -2.92 -18.07
CA LEU A 519 1.98 -3.40 -16.70
C LEU A 519 0.85 -2.84 -15.82
N LEU A 520 0.51 -1.55 -15.98
CA LEU A 520 -0.58 -0.91 -15.25
C LEU A 520 -1.98 -1.35 -15.73
N ALA A 521 -2.18 -1.48 -17.05
CA ALA A 521 -3.47 -1.80 -17.64
C ALA A 521 -3.98 -3.17 -17.17
N THR A 522 -3.07 -4.11 -16.94
CA THR A 522 -3.38 -5.48 -16.54
C THR A 522 -3.96 -5.57 -15.12
N GLU A 523 -3.60 -4.68 -14.20
CA GLU A 523 -4.12 -4.66 -12.83
C GLU A 523 -5.47 -3.93 -12.70
N GLY A 524 -5.67 -2.85 -13.46
CA GLY A 524 -6.93 -2.08 -13.41
C GLY A 524 -8.18 -2.87 -13.80
N SER A 525 -8.02 -4.00 -14.50
CA SER A 525 -9.12 -4.86 -14.96
C SER A 525 -9.52 -5.98 -13.98
N ARG A 526 -8.84 -6.12 -12.82
CA ARG A 526 -8.94 -7.31 -11.96
C ARG A 526 -9.07 -7.09 -10.45
N ALA A 527 -9.85 -6.12 -10.05
CA ALA A 527 -10.36 -6.12 -8.68
C ALA A 527 -11.34 -7.31 -8.52
N GLY A 528 -10.85 -8.54 -8.34
CA GLY A 528 -11.74 -9.64 -7.98
C GLY A 528 -11.36 -11.07 -8.35
N THR A 529 -10.28 -11.37 -9.07
CA THR A 529 -9.96 -12.77 -9.37
C THR A 529 -8.48 -13.11 -9.19
N THR A 530 -8.24 -14.01 -8.25
CA THR A 530 -6.97 -14.68 -7.94
C THR A 530 -6.47 -15.52 -9.14
N THR A 531 -5.71 -14.92 -10.08
CA THR A 531 -4.87 -15.67 -11.00
C THR A 531 -3.63 -14.87 -11.38
N THR A 532 -2.61 -14.99 -10.55
CA THR A 532 -1.26 -14.40 -10.68
C THR A 532 -0.50 -14.74 -11.99
N PRO A 533 -0.74 -15.85 -12.72
CA PRO A 533 0.07 -16.19 -13.89
C PRO A 533 -0.17 -15.37 -15.17
N LEU A 534 -1.28 -14.65 -15.27
CA LEU A 534 -1.61 -13.84 -16.46
C LEU A 534 -1.24 -12.36 -16.32
N LEU A 535 -0.87 -11.94 -15.10
CA LEU A 535 -0.35 -10.59 -14.84
C LEU A 535 1.02 -10.45 -15.50
N GLY A 536 1.14 -9.52 -16.41
CA GLY A 536 2.41 -9.17 -17.06
C GLY A 536 2.66 -9.75 -18.44
N LEU A 537 1.81 -10.66 -18.99
CA LEU A 537 2.02 -11.19 -20.36
C LEU A 537 1.94 -10.09 -21.42
N ALA A 538 1.03 -9.13 -21.27
CA ALA A 538 0.94 -7.98 -22.19
C ALA A 538 2.19 -7.11 -22.11
N ALA A 539 2.66 -6.81 -20.89
CA ALA A 539 3.89 -6.07 -20.68
C ALA A 539 5.11 -6.81 -21.23
N ALA A 540 5.20 -8.14 -21.06
CA ALA A 540 6.25 -8.95 -21.65
C ALA A 540 6.20 -8.92 -23.19
N ALA A 541 5.01 -9.03 -23.78
CA ALA A 541 4.84 -8.96 -25.24
C ALA A 541 5.24 -7.58 -25.79
N ALA A 542 4.94 -6.49 -25.05
CA ALA A 542 5.35 -5.14 -25.44
C ALA A 542 6.86 -4.91 -25.28
N LEU A 543 7.53 -5.55 -24.32
CA LEU A 543 8.98 -5.43 -24.12
C LEU A 543 9.79 -6.28 -25.10
N ALA A 544 9.31 -7.48 -25.44
CA ALA A 544 10.07 -8.47 -26.22
C ALA A 544 10.71 -7.91 -27.51
N PRO A 545 10.02 -7.08 -28.34
CA PRO A 545 10.62 -6.53 -29.58
C PRO A 545 11.80 -5.57 -29.33
N HIS A 546 11.95 -5.04 -28.12
CA HIS A 546 13.00 -4.07 -27.75
C HIS A 546 14.21 -4.74 -27.10
N LEU A 547 14.12 -6.04 -26.77
CA LEU A 547 15.23 -6.78 -26.20
C LEU A 547 16.08 -7.39 -27.32
N PRO A 548 17.42 -7.46 -27.13
CA PRO A 548 18.27 -8.17 -28.09
C PRO A 548 17.96 -9.66 -28.12
N GLU A 549 17.95 -10.23 -29.33
CA GLU A 549 17.80 -11.68 -29.46
C GLU A 549 19.03 -12.40 -28.89
N PRO A 550 18.83 -13.47 -28.09
CA PRO A 550 19.93 -14.25 -27.57
C PRO A 550 20.70 -14.94 -28.71
N VAL A 551 22.02 -14.74 -28.72
CA VAL A 551 22.92 -15.33 -29.71
C VAL A 551 23.36 -16.74 -29.30
N ASP A 552 23.64 -17.61 -30.27
CA ASP A 552 24.04 -19.00 -30.07
C ASP A 552 25.53 -19.24 -30.37
N HIS A 553 26.30 -18.15 -30.48
CA HIS A 553 27.70 -18.23 -30.87
C HIS A 553 28.56 -17.19 -30.16
N VAL A 554 29.87 -17.44 -30.15
CA VAL A 554 30.91 -16.53 -29.66
C VAL A 554 32.00 -16.38 -30.71
N LEU A 555 32.86 -15.37 -30.55
CA LEU A 555 34.03 -15.09 -31.35
C LEU A 555 35.27 -15.49 -30.53
N LEU A 556 35.93 -16.59 -30.88
CA LEU A 556 37.15 -16.99 -30.22
C LEU A 556 38.34 -16.21 -30.75
N GLN A 557 39.23 -15.79 -29.85
CA GLN A 557 40.44 -15.01 -30.15
C GLN A 557 41.72 -15.78 -29.75
N ALA A 558 42.84 -15.46 -30.39
CA ALA A 558 44.09 -16.15 -30.20
C ALA A 558 44.74 -15.87 -28.81
N ASP A 559 44.31 -14.85 -28.11
CA ASP A 559 44.74 -14.45 -26.78
C ASP A 559 44.02 -15.21 -25.64
N LEU A 560 43.36 -16.31 -25.93
CA LEU A 560 42.58 -17.10 -25.00
C LEU A 560 41.31 -16.38 -24.47
N THR A 561 40.69 -15.55 -25.31
CA THR A 561 39.40 -14.94 -24.99
C THR A 561 38.31 -15.39 -25.97
N ALA A 562 37.07 -15.29 -25.50
CA ALA A 562 35.88 -15.41 -26.32
C ALA A 562 35.02 -14.17 -26.12
N VAL A 563 34.59 -13.58 -27.23
CA VAL A 563 33.70 -12.40 -27.20
C VAL A 563 32.28 -12.85 -27.58
N ALA A 564 31.33 -12.65 -26.67
CA ALA A 564 29.92 -12.81 -26.93
C ALA A 564 29.36 -11.45 -27.41
N PRO A 565 28.89 -11.33 -28.66
CA PRO A 565 28.46 -10.05 -29.26
C PRO A 565 27.09 -9.59 -28.72
N GLY A 566 26.44 -10.39 -27.87
CA GLY A 566 25.15 -10.12 -27.26
C GLY A 566 24.85 -11.14 -26.15
N PRO A 567 23.65 -11.11 -25.57
CA PRO A 567 23.22 -12.09 -24.60
C PRO A 567 23.28 -13.49 -25.23
N LEU A 568 23.92 -14.43 -24.54
CA LEU A 568 24.05 -15.81 -25.00
C LEU A 568 22.78 -16.59 -24.70
N ARG A 569 22.44 -17.57 -25.57
CA ARG A 569 21.44 -18.59 -25.23
C ARG A 569 21.89 -19.34 -23.97
N ARG A 570 20.95 -19.64 -23.07
CA ARG A 570 21.25 -20.21 -21.75
C ARG A 570 22.12 -21.47 -21.78
N PRO A 571 21.89 -22.48 -22.59
CA PRO A 571 22.78 -23.65 -22.63
C PRO A 571 24.22 -23.30 -22.95
N LEU A 572 24.42 -22.37 -23.93
CA LEU A 572 25.73 -21.88 -24.32
C LEU A 572 26.39 -21.11 -23.18
N ALA A 573 25.64 -20.16 -22.56
CA ALA A 573 26.12 -19.37 -21.44
C ALA A 573 26.49 -20.25 -20.23
N ALA A 574 25.68 -21.26 -19.89
CA ALA A 574 25.93 -22.17 -18.78
C ALA A 574 27.24 -22.94 -18.96
N THR A 575 27.46 -23.50 -20.15
CA THR A 575 28.68 -24.24 -20.45
C THR A 575 29.88 -23.32 -20.50
N LEU A 576 29.76 -22.14 -21.09
CA LEU A 576 30.85 -21.18 -21.21
C LEU A 576 31.27 -20.60 -19.84
N ASN A 577 30.34 -20.35 -18.94
CA ASN A 577 30.63 -19.88 -17.56
C ASN A 577 31.40 -20.93 -16.74
N VAL A 578 31.25 -22.23 -17.04
CA VAL A 578 32.06 -23.27 -16.42
C VAL A 578 33.46 -23.31 -17.06
N LEU A 579 33.53 -23.15 -18.38
CA LEU A 579 34.74 -23.31 -19.16
C LEU A 579 35.66 -22.08 -19.18
N ALA A 580 35.12 -20.88 -18.95
CA ALA A 580 35.86 -19.63 -19.00
C ALA A 580 35.41 -18.67 -17.89
N ASP A 581 36.26 -17.72 -17.54
CA ASP A 581 35.99 -16.68 -16.55
C ASP A 581 35.56 -15.40 -17.27
N ILE A 582 34.55 -14.69 -16.73
CA ILE A 582 34.14 -13.41 -17.31
C ILE A 582 35.19 -12.36 -16.98
N GLU A 583 35.83 -11.81 -18.02
CA GLU A 583 36.83 -10.76 -17.89
C GLU A 583 36.22 -9.37 -17.91
N SER A 584 35.21 -9.13 -18.75
CA SER A 584 34.49 -7.87 -18.80
C SER A 584 33.05 -8.06 -19.27
N LYS A 585 32.14 -7.22 -18.74
CA LYS A 585 30.75 -7.11 -19.16
C LYS A 585 30.49 -5.70 -19.72
N GLY A 586 29.81 -5.62 -20.87
CA GLY A 586 29.48 -4.34 -21.51
C GLY A 586 28.53 -4.58 -22.69
N GLY A 587 28.70 -3.85 -23.79
CA GLY A 587 27.98 -4.10 -25.04
C GLY A 587 28.25 -5.48 -25.63
N ALA A 588 29.36 -6.09 -25.26
CA ALA A 588 29.74 -7.49 -25.48
C ALA A 588 30.31 -8.04 -24.18
N THR A 589 30.15 -9.33 -23.91
CA THR A 589 30.78 -9.99 -22.78
C THR A 589 32.07 -10.68 -23.27
N VAL A 590 33.18 -10.44 -22.56
CA VAL A 590 34.45 -11.08 -22.84
C VAL A 590 34.71 -12.15 -21.79
N TYR A 591 34.95 -13.36 -22.25
CA TYR A 591 35.30 -14.52 -21.46
C TYR A 591 36.77 -14.84 -21.64
N ARG A 592 37.49 -15.21 -20.59
CA ARG A 592 38.90 -15.63 -20.63
C ARG A 592 39.04 -17.09 -20.24
N PHE A 593 39.71 -17.86 -21.10
CA PHE A 593 40.08 -19.23 -20.81
C PHE A 593 41.40 -19.26 -20.01
N THR A 594 41.37 -19.92 -18.92
CA THR A 594 42.50 -20.13 -18.03
C THR A 594 42.70 -21.62 -17.74
N PRO A 595 43.90 -22.07 -17.32
CA PRO A 595 44.08 -23.46 -16.88
C PRO A 595 43.12 -23.87 -15.76
N ALA A 596 42.76 -22.92 -14.90
CA ALA A 596 41.82 -23.13 -13.80
C ALA A 596 40.38 -23.28 -14.30
N SER A 597 39.94 -22.50 -15.27
CA SER A 597 38.58 -22.58 -15.84
C SER A 597 38.40 -23.85 -16.66
N VAL A 598 39.40 -24.23 -17.46
CA VAL A 598 39.40 -25.52 -18.21
C VAL A 598 39.34 -26.71 -17.25
N ARG A 599 40.12 -26.68 -16.15
CA ARG A 599 40.06 -27.75 -15.15
C ARG A 599 38.66 -27.83 -14.51
N ARG A 600 38.05 -26.70 -14.17
CA ARG A 600 36.69 -26.66 -13.63
C ARG A 600 35.69 -27.35 -14.54
N ALA A 601 35.85 -27.20 -15.87
CA ALA A 601 35.00 -27.90 -16.85
C ALA A 601 35.25 -29.41 -16.84
N LEU A 602 36.50 -29.85 -16.74
CA LEU A 602 36.85 -31.26 -16.61
C LEU A 602 36.37 -31.85 -15.28
N ASP A 603 36.52 -31.11 -14.15
CA ASP A 603 36.00 -31.49 -12.81
C ASP A 603 34.44 -31.63 -12.84
N ALA A 604 33.77 -30.86 -13.69
CA ALA A 604 32.32 -30.96 -13.93
C ALA A 604 31.92 -32.15 -14.86
N GLY A 605 32.86 -33.00 -15.20
CA GLY A 605 32.64 -34.24 -15.97
C GLY A 605 32.64 -34.07 -17.49
N GLN A 606 33.12 -32.96 -18.00
CA GLN A 606 33.28 -32.75 -19.45
C GLN A 606 34.61 -33.39 -19.90
N ALA A 607 34.63 -34.08 -21.03
CA ALA A 607 35.87 -34.56 -21.64
C ALA A 607 36.48 -33.47 -22.54
N ALA A 608 37.81 -33.55 -22.79
CA ALA A 608 38.46 -32.61 -23.70
C ALA A 608 37.82 -32.61 -25.10
N SER A 609 37.39 -33.79 -25.59
CA SER A 609 36.65 -33.94 -26.83
C SER A 609 35.35 -33.16 -26.85
N ASP A 610 34.62 -33.14 -25.71
CA ASP A 610 33.35 -32.42 -25.58
C ASP A 610 33.57 -30.92 -25.61
N LEU A 611 34.65 -30.44 -24.95
CA LEU A 611 35.06 -29.04 -24.96
C LEU A 611 35.43 -28.58 -26.38
N HIS A 612 36.22 -29.38 -27.11
CA HIS A 612 36.56 -29.09 -28.50
C HIS A 612 35.32 -29.05 -29.40
N ALA A 613 34.45 -30.06 -29.28
CA ALA A 613 33.21 -30.14 -30.03
C ALA A 613 32.27 -28.94 -29.73
N PHE A 614 32.13 -28.57 -28.45
CA PHE A 614 31.36 -27.41 -28.01
C PHE A 614 31.88 -26.12 -28.62
N LEU A 615 33.19 -25.85 -28.51
CA LEU A 615 33.80 -24.65 -29.07
C LEU A 615 33.68 -24.57 -30.59
N ALA A 616 33.86 -25.73 -31.28
CA ALA A 616 33.69 -25.81 -32.73
C ALA A 616 32.24 -25.58 -33.17
N ALA A 617 31.25 -26.04 -32.38
CA ALA A 617 29.82 -25.88 -32.70
C ALA A 617 29.32 -24.45 -32.47
N HIS A 618 29.89 -23.74 -31.49
CA HIS A 618 29.39 -22.44 -31.02
C HIS A 618 30.34 -21.27 -31.34
N SER A 619 31.40 -21.45 -32.10
CA SER A 619 32.28 -20.37 -32.55
C SER A 619 32.07 -20.03 -34.03
N THR A 620 31.94 -18.75 -34.33
CA THR A 620 31.95 -18.26 -35.73
C THR A 620 33.37 -18.09 -36.28
N THR A 621 34.38 -18.09 -35.38
CA THR A 621 35.78 -18.10 -35.76
C THR A 621 36.40 -19.48 -35.54
N PRO A 622 37.42 -19.89 -36.34
CA PRO A 622 38.10 -21.15 -36.06
C PRO A 622 38.65 -21.20 -34.62
N VAL A 623 38.59 -22.38 -34.00
CA VAL A 623 39.16 -22.56 -32.65
C VAL A 623 40.67 -22.26 -32.70
N PRO A 624 41.17 -21.27 -31.96
CA PRO A 624 42.58 -20.90 -31.97
C PRO A 624 43.46 -22.05 -31.42
N GLN A 625 44.58 -22.27 -32.09
CA GLN A 625 45.53 -23.33 -31.68
C GLN A 625 46.01 -23.19 -30.21
N PRO A 626 46.30 -21.99 -29.68
CA PRO A 626 46.64 -21.82 -28.26
C PRO A 626 45.57 -22.31 -27.29
N LEU A 627 44.28 -22.16 -27.66
CA LEU A 627 43.16 -22.62 -26.82
C LEU A 627 43.03 -24.16 -26.88
N SER A 628 43.22 -24.76 -28.08
CA SER A 628 43.26 -26.21 -28.19
C SER A 628 44.39 -26.83 -27.38
N TYR A 629 45.61 -26.27 -27.45
CA TYR A 629 46.74 -26.72 -26.63
C TYR A 629 46.47 -26.54 -25.13
N LEU A 630 45.82 -25.44 -24.70
CA LEU A 630 45.49 -25.27 -23.30
C LEU A 630 44.57 -26.35 -22.79
N ILE A 631 43.48 -26.69 -23.56
CA ILE A 631 42.52 -27.73 -23.21
C ILE A 631 43.21 -29.10 -23.15
N ASP A 632 44.03 -29.43 -24.11
CA ASP A 632 44.73 -30.73 -24.21
C ASP A 632 45.80 -30.88 -23.11
N ASP A 633 46.51 -29.77 -22.79
CA ASP A 633 47.53 -29.82 -21.73
C ASP A 633 46.91 -30.00 -20.33
N VAL A 634 45.81 -29.23 -20.05
CA VAL A 634 45.10 -29.39 -18.78
C VAL A 634 44.48 -30.77 -18.67
N ALA A 635 43.84 -31.27 -19.74
CA ALA A 635 43.20 -32.57 -19.76
C ALA A 635 44.24 -33.72 -19.57
N ARG A 636 45.42 -33.59 -20.15
CA ARG A 636 46.50 -34.58 -19.98
C ARG A 636 46.96 -34.70 -18.52
N ARG A 637 46.93 -33.55 -17.77
CA ARG A 637 47.33 -33.53 -16.36
C ARG A 637 46.18 -33.84 -15.42
N HIS A 638 44.92 -33.73 -15.91
CA HIS A 638 43.73 -33.96 -15.10
C HIS A 638 43.60 -35.46 -14.75
N GLY A 639 43.39 -35.76 -13.47
CA GLY A 639 43.18 -37.10 -12.96
C GLY A 639 44.45 -37.93 -12.72
N HIS A 640 45.64 -37.37 -13.02
CA HIS A 640 46.91 -38.04 -12.63
C HIS A 640 47.08 -38.15 -11.12
N LEU A 641 46.52 -37.19 -10.36
CA LEU A 641 46.44 -37.22 -8.89
C LEU A 641 44.98 -37.50 -8.50
N ARG A 642 44.77 -38.54 -7.68
CA ARG A 642 43.45 -38.89 -7.16
C ARG A 642 43.46 -38.83 -5.65
N VAL A 643 42.46 -38.11 -5.09
CA VAL A 643 42.25 -37.95 -3.65
C VAL A 643 40.98 -38.66 -3.25
N GLY A 644 41.11 -39.64 -2.37
CA GLY A 644 39.98 -40.44 -1.87
C GLY A 644 39.84 -40.31 -0.35
N ALA A 645 38.68 -40.64 0.19
CA ALA A 645 38.39 -40.53 1.60
C ALA A 645 38.66 -41.84 2.33
N ALA A 646 39.70 -41.84 3.17
CA ALA A 646 39.84 -42.95 4.03
C ALA A 646 40.30 -42.60 5.43
N SER A 647 40.84 -41.91 5.61
CA SER A 647 41.62 -40.75 6.01
C SER A 647 41.77 -40.12 4.64
N ALA A 648 42.25 -39.31 4.13
CA ALA A 648 42.45 -38.96 2.74
C ALA A 648 43.71 -39.57 2.16
N TYR A 649 43.72 -39.91 0.90
CA TYR A 649 44.95 -40.38 0.24
C TYR A 649 45.11 -39.74 -1.13
N VAL A 650 46.34 -39.68 -1.59
CA VAL A 650 46.67 -39.27 -2.96
C VAL A 650 47.29 -40.47 -3.66
N ARG A 651 46.72 -40.89 -4.80
CA ARG A 651 47.26 -41.90 -5.63
C ARG A 651 47.73 -41.31 -6.97
N CYS A 652 48.95 -41.68 -7.39
CA CYS A 652 49.52 -41.26 -8.65
C CYS A 652 50.40 -42.41 -9.22
N ASP A 653 50.24 -42.64 -10.51
CA ASP A 653 51.07 -43.65 -11.19
C ASP A 653 52.52 -43.13 -11.46
N ASP A 654 52.73 -41.82 -11.31
CA ASP A 654 54.02 -41.16 -11.40
C ASP A 654 54.57 -40.92 -9.98
N ASP A 655 55.56 -41.74 -9.60
CA ASP A 655 56.18 -41.64 -8.26
C ASP A 655 57.03 -40.36 -8.11
N ALA A 656 57.64 -39.86 -9.20
CA ALA A 656 58.41 -38.64 -9.17
C ALA A 656 57.53 -37.40 -8.86
N LEU A 657 56.31 -37.38 -9.34
CA LEU A 657 55.35 -36.33 -9.03
C LEU A 657 54.93 -36.33 -7.53
N LEU A 658 54.81 -37.52 -6.94
CA LEU A 658 54.52 -37.67 -5.53
C LEU A 658 55.72 -37.24 -4.64
N ASP A 659 56.94 -37.48 -5.12
CA ASP A 659 58.15 -36.99 -4.43
C ASP A 659 58.24 -35.45 -4.43
N GLU A 660 57.93 -34.86 -5.56
CA GLU A 660 57.84 -33.40 -5.69
C GLU A 660 56.81 -32.80 -4.72
N ILE A 661 55.60 -33.37 -4.62
CA ILE A 661 54.58 -32.94 -3.68
C ILE A 661 55.03 -33.04 -2.22
N VAL A 662 55.67 -34.11 -1.83
CA VAL A 662 56.18 -34.31 -0.47
C VAL A 662 57.34 -33.34 -0.15
N ALA A 663 58.16 -33.04 -1.13
CA ALA A 663 59.27 -32.10 -1.00
C ALA A 663 58.82 -30.61 -0.97
N ASP A 664 57.64 -30.27 -1.46
CA ASP A 664 57.11 -28.91 -1.47
C ASP A 664 56.76 -28.46 -0.03
N LYS A 665 57.37 -27.35 0.43
CA LYS A 665 57.11 -26.78 1.78
C LYS A 665 55.66 -26.45 2.02
N ARG A 666 54.87 -26.16 0.99
CA ARG A 666 53.42 -25.84 1.06
C ARG A 666 52.61 -27.08 1.45
N SER A 667 53.10 -28.28 1.19
CA SER A 667 52.41 -29.53 1.57
C SER A 667 52.47 -29.84 3.05
N ALA A 668 53.29 -29.15 3.84
CA ALA A 668 53.48 -29.41 5.27
C ALA A 668 52.17 -29.34 6.08
N GLY A 669 51.26 -28.43 5.72
CA GLY A 669 49.91 -28.29 6.31
C GLY A 669 48.98 -29.48 6.06
N LEU A 670 49.25 -30.26 5.00
CA LEU A 670 48.42 -31.40 4.59
C LEU A 670 48.87 -32.68 5.30
N ARG A 671 50.01 -32.69 6.01
CA ARG A 671 50.59 -33.83 6.77
C ARG A 671 50.62 -35.11 5.93
N LEU A 672 51.26 -35.00 4.73
CA LEU A 672 51.38 -36.10 3.80
C LEU A 672 52.40 -37.12 4.30
N ARG A 673 52.09 -38.40 4.18
CA ARG A 673 52.96 -39.53 4.45
C ARG A 673 52.86 -40.52 3.30
N ARG A 674 54.02 -40.93 2.71
CA ARG A 674 54.07 -41.98 1.69
C ARG A 674 53.67 -43.33 2.27
N LEU A 675 52.71 -43.98 1.70
CA LEU A 675 52.30 -45.37 2.06
C LEU A 675 52.80 -46.38 1.07
N ALA A 676 52.90 -46.06 -0.19
CA ALA A 676 53.41 -46.88 -1.28
C ALA A 676 54.12 -45.99 -2.31
N PRO A 677 54.89 -46.53 -3.27
CA PRO A 677 55.49 -45.73 -4.35
C PRO A 677 54.45 -44.82 -5.06
N THR A 678 53.23 -45.28 -5.22
CA THR A 678 52.14 -44.61 -5.91
C THR A 678 51.08 -43.98 -5.02
N VAL A 679 51.24 -44.00 -3.65
CA VAL A 679 50.19 -43.55 -2.72
C VAL A 679 50.76 -42.74 -1.57
N LEU A 680 50.20 -41.56 -1.35
CA LEU A 680 50.39 -40.73 -0.12
C LEU A 680 49.09 -40.72 0.70
N ALA A 681 49.21 -40.91 2.01
CA ALA A 681 48.13 -40.64 2.96
C ALA A 681 48.20 -39.21 3.50
N ALA A 682 47.08 -38.59 3.68
CA ALA A 682 46.93 -37.26 4.29
C ALA A 682 46.07 -37.35 5.55
N GLN A 683 46.39 -36.50 6.55
CA GLN A 683 45.52 -36.29 7.73
C GLN A 683 44.51 -35.18 7.55
N ALA A 684 44.57 -34.41 6.45
CA ALA A 684 43.59 -33.44 6.07
C ALA A 684 42.31 -34.13 5.51
N ASP A 685 41.18 -33.52 5.61
CA ASP A 685 39.96 -34.00 4.95
C ASP A 685 40.13 -33.93 3.42
N PRO A 686 39.34 -34.73 2.65
CA PRO A 686 39.48 -34.80 1.18
C PRO A 686 39.36 -33.46 0.48
N ALA A 687 38.47 -32.57 0.93
CA ALA A 687 38.24 -31.26 0.30
C ALA A 687 39.48 -30.35 0.54
N ALA A 688 39.96 -30.27 1.78
CA ALA A 688 41.17 -29.49 2.11
C ALA A 688 42.42 -30.03 1.40
N LEU A 689 42.52 -31.35 1.22
CA LEU A 689 43.61 -31.97 0.47
C LEU A 689 43.56 -31.61 -1.03
N LEU A 690 42.37 -31.67 -1.65
CA LEU A 690 42.17 -31.27 -3.04
C LEU A 690 42.55 -29.81 -3.26
N GLU A 691 42.10 -28.93 -2.38
CA GLU A 691 42.35 -27.49 -2.47
C GLU A 691 43.82 -27.17 -2.22
N GLY A 692 44.44 -27.82 -1.24
CA GLY A 692 45.84 -27.66 -0.98
C GLY A 692 46.72 -28.09 -2.18
N LEU A 693 46.43 -29.22 -2.84
CA LEU A 693 47.11 -29.65 -4.04
C LEU A 693 46.90 -28.71 -5.22
N ARG A 694 45.70 -28.19 -5.38
CA ARG A 694 45.35 -27.16 -6.40
C ARG A 694 46.12 -25.86 -6.19
N ALA A 695 46.22 -25.40 -4.93
CA ALA A 695 47.01 -24.21 -4.57
C ALA A 695 48.49 -24.35 -4.86
N MET A 696 49.02 -25.59 -4.84
CA MET A 696 50.38 -25.91 -5.26
C MET A 696 50.60 -26.01 -6.77
N GLY A 697 49.53 -25.97 -7.57
CA GLY A 697 49.57 -26.02 -9.04
C GLY A 697 49.31 -27.39 -9.66
N TYR A 698 48.92 -28.35 -8.86
CA TYR A 698 48.54 -29.69 -9.34
C TYR A 698 47.04 -29.71 -9.73
N ALA A 699 46.67 -30.74 -10.50
CA ALA A 699 45.28 -30.93 -10.95
C ALA A 699 44.73 -32.28 -10.43
N PRO A 700 44.47 -32.41 -9.10
CA PRO A 700 43.93 -33.63 -8.53
C PRO A 700 42.49 -33.79 -8.88
N ALA A 701 42.06 -35.05 -9.15
CA ALA A 701 40.65 -35.42 -9.20
C ALA A 701 40.26 -36.18 -7.93
N ALA A 702 39.00 -36.01 -7.48
CA ALA A 702 38.48 -36.82 -6.38
C ALA A 702 38.22 -38.25 -6.86
N GLU A 703 38.44 -39.24 -6.01
CA GLU A 703 38.24 -40.67 -6.26
C GLU A 703 37.16 -41.20 -5.31
N SER A 704 36.18 -41.95 -5.84
CA SER A 704 35.18 -42.66 -5.05
C SER A 704 35.77 -43.87 -4.31
N ALA A 705 35.00 -44.50 -3.42
CA ALA A 705 35.44 -45.71 -2.71
C ALA A 705 35.64 -46.89 -3.69
N GLU A 706 35.03 -46.84 -4.86
CA GLU A 706 35.14 -47.85 -5.92
C GLU A 706 36.32 -47.61 -6.89
N GLY A 707 37.01 -46.43 -6.74
CA GLY A 707 38.16 -46.07 -7.54
C GLY A 707 37.84 -45.27 -8.80
N ASP A 708 36.61 -44.82 -8.95
CA ASP A 708 36.20 -43.97 -10.05
C ASP A 708 36.42 -42.48 -9.71
N VAL A 709 36.67 -41.64 -10.72
CA VAL A 709 36.78 -40.20 -10.55
C VAL A 709 35.42 -39.62 -10.14
N VAL A 710 35.34 -39.03 -8.96
CA VAL A 710 34.16 -38.33 -8.47
C VAL A 710 33.98 -37.07 -9.28
N ILE A 711 32.90 -36.99 -10.03
CA ILE A 711 32.46 -35.79 -10.76
C ILE A 711 31.90 -34.85 -9.71
N THR A 712 32.68 -33.86 -9.27
CA THR A 712 32.18 -32.78 -8.41
C THR A 712 31.46 -31.76 -9.29
N ARG A 713 30.14 -31.93 -9.44
CA ARG A 713 29.30 -30.79 -9.82
C ARG A 713 29.30 -29.85 -8.62
N ALA A 714 29.48 -28.55 -8.88
CA ALA A 714 29.24 -27.55 -7.86
C ALA A 714 27.80 -27.75 -7.36
N ASP A 715 27.66 -28.17 -6.11
CA ASP A 715 26.33 -28.36 -5.48
C ASP A 715 25.65 -27.00 -5.40
N THR A 716 24.74 -26.75 -6.34
CA THR A 716 23.89 -25.57 -6.31
C THR A 716 22.97 -25.65 -5.11
N ARG A 717 23.21 -24.79 -4.12
CA ARG A 717 22.39 -24.73 -2.92
C ARG A 717 21.04 -24.09 -3.24
N ARG A 718 19.95 -24.76 -2.85
CA ARG A 718 18.60 -24.22 -2.93
C ARG A 718 17.95 -24.27 -1.56
N THR A 719 17.12 -23.27 -1.25
CA THR A 719 16.27 -23.33 -0.07
C THR A 719 15.17 -24.38 -0.27
N PRO A 720 14.53 -24.87 0.78
CA PRO A 720 13.24 -25.54 0.64
C PRO A 720 12.27 -24.66 -0.16
N PRO A 721 11.26 -25.24 -0.87
CA PRO A 721 10.26 -24.44 -1.57
C PRO A 721 9.65 -23.38 -0.63
N ARG A 722 9.74 -22.12 -1.02
CA ARG A 722 9.22 -20.98 -0.28
C ARG A 722 8.23 -20.21 -1.14
N THR A 723 7.15 -19.74 -0.54
CA THR A 723 6.27 -18.76 -1.19
C THR A 723 6.88 -17.36 -1.06
N ALA A 724 6.67 -16.53 -2.08
CA ALA A 724 7.01 -15.10 -1.98
C ALA A 724 6.36 -14.46 -0.74
N PRO A 725 7.01 -13.46 -0.12
CA PRO A 725 6.41 -12.77 1.01
C PRO A 725 5.08 -12.14 0.61
N ALA A 726 4.03 -12.39 1.40
CA ALA A 726 2.73 -11.80 1.15
C ALA A 726 2.78 -10.29 1.43
N PRO A 727 2.24 -9.44 0.54
CA PRO A 727 2.11 -8.02 0.80
C PRO A 727 1.27 -7.76 2.06
N VAL A 728 1.67 -6.80 2.87
CA VAL A 728 0.93 -6.37 4.06
C VAL A 728 -0.21 -5.44 3.65
N PRO A 729 -1.47 -5.84 3.74
CA PRO A 729 -2.58 -5.04 3.22
C PRO A 729 -2.75 -3.73 4.01
N GLU A 730 -3.06 -2.64 3.32
CA GLU A 730 -3.49 -1.38 3.93
C GLU A 730 -5.00 -1.41 4.20
N GLY A 731 -5.40 -1.98 5.34
CA GLY A 731 -6.81 -2.10 5.71
C GLY A 731 -7.51 -3.33 5.12
N PRO A 732 -8.84 -3.36 5.16
CA PRO A 732 -9.62 -4.46 4.61
C PRO A 732 -9.47 -4.57 3.09
N PRO A 733 -9.53 -5.78 2.52
CA PRO A 733 -9.45 -5.99 1.07
C PRO A 733 -10.56 -5.22 0.35
N LEU A 734 -10.26 -4.75 -0.85
CA LEU A 734 -11.26 -4.10 -1.71
C LEU A 734 -12.33 -5.14 -2.10
N PRO A 735 -13.62 -4.82 -1.90
CA PRO A 735 -14.70 -5.73 -2.24
C PRO A 735 -14.89 -5.79 -3.76
N ASP A 736 -15.16 -6.97 -4.29
CA ASP A 736 -15.59 -7.14 -5.67
C ASP A 736 -17.08 -6.76 -5.87
N GLU A 737 -17.51 -6.62 -7.11
CA GLU A 737 -18.89 -6.23 -7.46
C GLU A 737 -19.93 -7.25 -6.95
N THR A 738 -19.57 -8.52 -6.87
CA THR A 738 -20.45 -9.59 -6.38
C THR A 738 -20.67 -9.43 -4.88
N LEU A 739 -19.60 -9.22 -4.12
CA LEU A 739 -19.64 -8.99 -2.68
C LEU A 739 -20.41 -7.68 -2.37
N LEU A 740 -20.15 -6.60 -3.12
CA LEU A 740 -20.85 -5.33 -2.96
C LEU A 740 -22.36 -5.50 -3.17
N GLY A 741 -22.76 -6.15 -4.26
CA GLY A 741 -24.18 -6.42 -4.53
C GLY A 741 -24.84 -7.31 -3.48
N ALA A 742 -24.14 -8.34 -3.01
CA ALA A 742 -24.63 -9.21 -1.94
C ALA A 742 -24.78 -8.46 -0.61
N ALA A 743 -23.78 -7.65 -0.25
CA ALA A 743 -23.80 -6.86 0.98
C ALA A 743 -24.93 -5.83 0.98
N VAL A 744 -25.11 -5.09 -0.12
CA VAL A 744 -26.22 -4.12 -0.22
C VAL A 744 -27.57 -4.81 -0.07
N ARG A 745 -27.80 -5.94 -0.73
CA ARG A 745 -29.06 -6.70 -0.59
C ARG A 745 -29.25 -7.20 0.85
N ALA A 746 -28.21 -7.70 1.50
CA ALA A 746 -28.29 -8.18 2.88
C ALA A 746 -28.62 -7.01 3.84
N ILE A 747 -27.96 -5.87 3.72
CA ILE A 747 -28.20 -4.67 4.53
C ILE A 747 -29.63 -4.16 4.33
N ARG A 748 -30.14 -4.13 3.10
CA ARG A 748 -31.52 -3.72 2.79
C ARG A 748 -32.55 -4.67 3.39
N ALA A 749 -32.37 -5.96 3.21
CA ALA A 749 -33.27 -6.97 3.79
C ALA A 749 -33.30 -6.89 5.32
N GLY A 750 -32.13 -6.68 5.94
CA GLY A 750 -32.04 -6.48 7.37
C GLY A 750 -32.73 -5.18 7.85
N ASP A 751 -32.57 -4.10 7.11
CA ASP A 751 -33.22 -2.82 7.42
C ASP A 751 -34.74 -2.90 7.25
N GLU A 752 -35.25 -3.60 6.22
CA GLU A 752 -36.67 -3.90 6.06
C GLU A 752 -37.19 -4.70 7.26
N ALA A 753 -36.49 -5.75 7.64
CA ALA A 753 -36.87 -6.58 8.79
C ALA A 753 -36.89 -5.77 10.10
N ALA A 754 -35.94 -4.85 10.28
CA ALA A 754 -35.86 -4.01 11.48
C ALA A 754 -36.87 -2.86 11.49
N THR A 755 -37.35 -2.39 10.33
CA THR A 755 -38.28 -1.24 10.19
C THR A 755 -39.72 -1.66 10.01
N VAL A 756 -40.02 -2.93 9.69
CA VAL A 756 -41.38 -3.45 9.67
C VAL A 756 -42.01 -3.25 11.05
N VAL A 757 -43.00 -2.37 11.13
CA VAL A 757 -43.82 -2.22 12.34
C VAL A 757 -44.41 -3.60 12.65
N ARG A 758 -43.95 -4.19 13.75
CA ARG A 758 -44.47 -5.46 14.25
C ARG A 758 -46.00 -5.29 14.35
N LYS A 759 -46.77 -5.84 13.39
CA LYS A 759 -48.18 -5.99 13.58
C LYS A 759 -48.36 -6.78 14.87
N GLU A 760 -48.92 -6.16 15.89
CA GLU A 760 -49.34 -6.87 17.07
C GLU A 760 -50.16 -8.08 16.60
N ALA A 761 -49.60 -9.29 16.86
CA ALA A 761 -50.37 -10.50 16.62
C ALA A 761 -51.67 -10.37 17.42
N PRO A 762 -52.82 -10.72 16.85
CA PRO A 762 -54.11 -10.65 17.57
C PRO A 762 -53.93 -11.42 18.87
N HIS A 763 -54.26 -10.78 20.01
CA HIS A 763 -54.22 -11.35 21.33
C HIS A 763 -54.94 -12.71 21.35
N THR A 764 -54.18 -13.80 21.28
CA THR A 764 -54.68 -15.14 21.64
C THR A 764 -54.42 -15.35 23.10
N ALA A 765 -55.45 -15.33 23.84
CA ALA A 765 -55.68 -15.83 25.24
C ALA A 765 -54.59 -15.50 26.29
N PRO A 766 -54.94 -15.10 27.50
CA PRO A 766 -54.02 -14.72 28.54
C PRO A 766 -53.16 -15.94 28.92
N ALA A 767 -51.85 -15.80 28.75
CA ALA A 767 -50.88 -16.72 29.32
C ALA A 767 -50.98 -16.64 30.84
N GLU A 768 -50.94 -17.77 31.49
CA GLU A 768 -50.90 -17.87 32.97
C GLU A 768 -49.71 -17.05 33.47
N PRO A 769 -49.84 -16.33 34.60
CA PRO A 769 -48.77 -15.52 35.16
C PRO A 769 -47.64 -16.44 35.62
N GLY A 770 -46.46 -16.34 34.99
CA GLY A 770 -45.22 -17.00 35.37
C GLY A 770 -44.56 -17.91 34.32
N GLY A 771 -45.08 -18.00 33.09
CA GLY A 771 -44.48 -18.83 32.04
C GLY A 771 -43.55 -18.00 31.11
N LEU A 772 -42.34 -18.52 30.77
CA LEU A 772 -41.47 -17.97 29.78
C LEU A 772 -42.16 -17.90 28.40
N PRO A 773 -42.06 -16.78 27.67
CA PRO A 773 -42.57 -16.68 26.31
C PRO A 773 -41.84 -17.67 25.39
N ARG A 774 -42.57 -18.42 24.56
CA ARG A 774 -42.00 -19.26 23.52
C ARG A 774 -41.38 -18.36 22.45
N THR A 775 -40.09 -18.51 22.20
CA THR A 775 -39.34 -17.75 21.19
C THR A 775 -39.00 -18.64 20.01
N THR A 776 -38.90 -18.06 18.82
CA THR A 776 -38.38 -18.75 17.64
C THR A 776 -36.89 -19.02 17.78
N ALA A 777 -36.34 -20.00 17.05
CA ALA A 777 -34.91 -20.30 17.07
C ALA A 777 -34.03 -19.10 16.70
N ALA A 778 -34.50 -18.24 15.80
CA ALA A 778 -33.81 -17.02 15.41
C ALA A 778 -33.82 -15.95 16.50
N GLU A 779 -34.95 -15.77 17.19
CA GLU A 779 -35.08 -14.85 18.33
C GLU A 779 -34.24 -15.36 19.52
N THR A 780 -34.28 -16.66 19.79
CA THR A 780 -33.45 -17.30 20.84
C THR A 780 -31.97 -17.05 20.58
N LEU A 781 -31.50 -17.26 19.34
CA LEU A 781 -30.11 -17.03 18.96
C LEU A 781 -29.72 -15.55 19.11
N ALA A 782 -30.57 -14.65 18.64
CA ALA A 782 -30.29 -13.21 18.71
C ALA A 782 -30.21 -12.72 20.16
N THR A 783 -31.15 -13.13 21.01
CA THR A 783 -31.16 -12.76 22.45
C THR A 783 -29.94 -13.34 23.19
N VAL A 784 -29.59 -14.60 22.92
CA VAL A 784 -28.39 -15.21 23.55
C VAL A 784 -27.10 -14.54 23.07
N GLN A 785 -26.98 -14.17 21.78
CA GLN A 785 -25.82 -13.45 21.28
C GLN A 785 -25.72 -12.06 21.90
N ALA A 786 -26.83 -11.35 22.04
CA ALA A 786 -26.88 -10.07 22.73
C ALA A 786 -26.40 -10.19 24.18
N ALA A 787 -26.88 -11.20 24.89
CA ALA A 787 -26.48 -11.44 26.28
C ALA A 787 -25.01 -11.85 26.43
N VAL A 788 -24.41 -12.57 25.46
CA VAL A 788 -22.96 -12.83 25.43
C VAL A 788 -22.17 -11.53 25.30
N MET A 789 -22.68 -10.59 24.50
CA MET A 789 -22.02 -9.30 24.28
C MET A 789 -22.14 -8.35 25.47
N THR A 790 -23.26 -8.38 26.17
CA THR A 790 -23.55 -7.50 27.32
C THR A 790 -23.14 -8.10 28.66
N GLY A 791 -22.85 -9.40 28.70
CA GLY A 791 -22.60 -10.14 29.96
C GLY A 791 -23.86 -10.34 30.79
N SER A 792 -25.05 -10.16 30.21
CA SER A 792 -26.32 -10.24 30.91
C SER A 792 -26.77 -11.69 31.15
N ALA A 793 -27.43 -11.95 32.29
CA ALA A 793 -28.04 -13.26 32.56
C ALA A 793 -29.39 -13.38 31.86
N LEU A 794 -29.70 -14.59 31.41
CA LEU A 794 -30.94 -14.93 30.70
C LEU A 794 -31.73 -15.99 31.47
N TRP A 795 -33.05 -15.86 31.45
CA TRP A 795 -33.94 -16.91 31.87
C TRP A 795 -34.36 -17.74 30.65
N ILE A 796 -34.02 -19.04 30.65
CA ILE A 796 -34.30 -19.96 29.54
C ILE A 796 -35.24 -21.08 29.92
N GLY A 797 -36.13 -21.45 29.00
CA GLY A 797 -36.86 -22.72 29.05
C GLY A 797 -36.02 -23.78 28.33
N TYR A 798 -35.72 -24.89 28.97
CA TYR A 798 -34.86 -25.94 28.42
C TYR A 798 -35.52 -27.31 28.51
N VAL A 799 -35.48 -28.08 27.41
CA VAL A 799 -35.95 -29.48 27.40
C VAL A 799 -34.72 -30.41 27.32
N ASN A 800 -34.58 -31.25 28.33
CA ASN A 800 -33.46 -32.22 28.42
C ASN A 800 -33.61 -33.38 27.42
N ALA A 801 -32.62 -34.31 27.41
CA ALA A 801 -32.65 -35.46 26.51
C ALA A 801 -33.84 -36.39 26.73
N ASP A 802 -34.37 -36.44 27.96
CA ASP A 802 -35.48 -37.28 28.37
C ASP A 802 -36.86 -36.63 28.16
N GLY A 803 -36.89 -35.42 27.58
CA GLY A 803 -38.09 -34.65 27.26
C GLY A 803 -38.64 -33.85 28.47
N ALA A 804 -37.96 -33.82 29.59
CA ALA A 804 -38.38 -33.05 30.76
C ALA A 804 -38.06 -31.55 30.55
N ALA A 805 -39.06 -30.68 30.69
CA ALA A 805 -38.92 -29.24 30.60
C ALA A 805 -38.46 -28.66 31.95
N SER A 806 -37.50 -27.76 31.91
CA SER A 806 -37.01 -27.03 33.08
C SER A 806 -36.77 -25.57 32.74
N GLN A 807 -36.88 -24.69 33.72
CA GLN A 807 -36.50 -23.29 33.59
C GLN A 807 -35.15 -23.06 34.29
N ARG A 808 -34.27 -22.29 33.67
CA ARG A 808 -32.92 -22.04 34.17
C ARG A 808 -32.49 -20.60 33.96
N VAL A 809 -31.72 -20.11 34.89
CA VAL A 809 -31.02 -18.81 34.74
C VAL A 809 -29.59 -19.10 34.33
N ILE A 810 -29.20 -18.59 33.15
CA ILE A 810 -27.87 -18.80 32.61
C ILE A 810 -27.20 -17.48 32.29
N ALA A 811 -25.87 -17.38 32.47
CA ALA A 811 -25.03 -16.33 31.97
C ALA A 811 -24.27 -16.88 30.75
N PRO A 812 -24.66 -16.56 29.51
CA PRO A 812 -24.03 -17.11 28.32
C PRO A 812 -22.66 -16.54 28.13
N VAL A 813 -21.68 -17.43 27.86
CA VAL A 813 -20.28 -17.06 27.62
C VAL A 813 -19.93 -17.12 26.13
N ARG A 814 -20.47 -18.11 25.41
CA ARG A 814 -20.18 -18.34 24.00
C ARG A 814 -21.30 -19.09 23.29
N VAL A 815 -21.51 -18.73 22.02
CA VAL A 815 -22.41 -19.46 21.12
C VAL A 815 -21.61 -19.95 19.93
N GLU A 816 -21.54 -21.25 19.71
CA GLU A 816 -20.77 -21.85 18.63
C GLU A 816 -21.36 -23.21 18.20
N GLY A 817 -21.40 -23.48 16.88
CA GLY A 817 -21.85 -24.78 16.35
C GLY A 817 -23.26 -25.20 16.71
N GLY A 818 -24.19 -24.26 17.02
CA GLY A 818 -25.55 -24.55 17.45
C GLY A 818 -25.69 -24.86 18.95
N PHE A 819 -24.65 -24.55 19.73
CA PHE A 819 -24.63 -24.75 21.20
C PHE A 819 -24.33 -23.43 21.91
N VAL A 820 -24.90 -23.26 23.09
CA VAL A 820 -24.63 -22.17 24.03
C VAL A 820 -23.85 -22.72 25.21
N THR A 821 -22.61 -22.23 25.38
CA THR A 821 -21.86 -22.49 26.64
C THR A 821 -22.16 -21.34 27.59
N ALA A 822 -22.69 -21.66 28.75
CA ALA A 822 -23.13 -20.67 29.72
C ALA A 822 -22.86 -21.18 31.17
N TYR A 823 -22.65 -20.23 32.06
CA TYR A 823 -22.72 -20.53 33.52
C TYR A 823 -24.18 -20.63 33.95
N ASP A 824 -24.57 -21.80 34.46
CA ASP A 824 -25.92 -22.09 34.95
C ASP A 824 -26.01 -21.73 36.42
N HIS A 825 -26.64 -20.61 36.75
CA HIS A 825 -26.85 -20.15 38.11
C HIS A 825 -27.75 -21.09 38.93
N THR A 826 -28.56 -21.94 38.26
CA THR A 826 -29.42 -22.91 38.94
C THR A 826 -28.65 -24.16 39.37
N ALA A 827 -27.62 -24.52 38.60
CA ALA A 827 -26.80 -25.72 38.85
C ALA A 827 -25.42 -25.39 39.43
N ASP A 828 -25.02 -24.09 39.45
CA ASP A 828 -23.74 -23.57 39.93
C ASP A 828 -22.53 -24.15 39.19
N GLU A 829 -22.67 -24.34 37.84
CA GLU A 829 -21.62 -24.89 37.00
C GLU A 829 -21.73 -24.42 35.56
N VAL A 830 -20.62 -24.51 34.79
CA VAL A 830 -20.64 -24.23 33.36
C VAL A 830 -21.22 -25.40 32.58
N ARG A 831 -22.28 -25.14 31.83
CA ARG A 831 -22.97 -26.12 30.99
C ARG A 831 -23.08 -25.70 29.55
N THR A 832 -23.30 -26.69 28.66
CA THR A 832 -23.54 -26.47 27.24
C THR A 832 -24.95 -26.88 26.88
N TYR A 833 -25.69 -25.94 26.28
CA TYR A 833 -27.10 -26.10 25.90
C TYR A 833 -27.24 -26.11 24.39
N PRO A 834 -27.79 -27.16 23.76
CA PRO A 834 -28.17 -27.13 22.35
C PRO A 834 -29.28 -26.10 22.12
N LEU A 835 -29.06 -25.15 21.17
CA LEU A 835 -30.02 -24.09 20.85
C LEU A 835 -31.41 -24.62 20.50
N HIS A 836 -31.49 -25.75 19.77
CA HIS A 836 -32.76 -26.36 19.36
C HIS A 836 -33.59 -26.95 20.54
N ARG A 837 -33.03 -27.04 21.74
CA ARG A 837 -33.68 -27.48 22.94
C ARG A 837 -34.10 -26.35 23.89
N ILE A 838 -33.75 -25.14 23.55
CA ILE A 838 -34.21 -23.92 24.23
C ILE A 838 -35.56 -23.54 23.67
N THR A 839 -36.60 -23.60 24.49
CA THR A 839 -38.00 -23.40 24.08
C THR A 839 -38.49 -21.96 24.24
N GLY A 840 -37.75 -21.14 24.99
CA GLY A 840 -38.03 -19.76 25.22
C GLY A 840 -36.88 -19.07 25.94
N VAL A 841 -36.72 -17.78 25.76
CA VAL A 841 -35.70 -16.96 26.39
C VAL A 841 -36.28 -15.60 26.80
N ALA A 842 -35.93 -15.15 28.00
CA ALA A 842 -36.25 -13.80 28.46
C ALA A 842 -35.04 -13.19 29.19
N GLU A 843 -34.84 -11.90 29.03
CA GLU A 843 -33.85 -11.15 29.81
C GLU A 843 -34.35 -11.01 31.25
N LEU A 844 -33.46 -11.20 32.23
CA LEU A 844 -33.75 -10.87 33.61
C LEU A 844 -33.80 -9.34 33.72
N ALA A 845 -34.93 -8.82 34.16
CA ALA A 845 -35.03 -7.42 34.56
C ALA A 845 -34.08 -7.20 35.75
N ASP A 846 -33.19 -6.22 35.64
CA ASP A 846 -32.40 -5.77 36.78
C ASP A 846 -33.36 -5.30 37.85
N ASP A 847 -33.29 -5.91 39.01
CA ASP A 847 -34.05 -5.49 40.19
C ASP A 847 -33.50 -4.10 40.59
N PRO A 848 -34.32 -3.02 40.62
CA PRO A 848 -33.83 -1.73 41.06
C PRO A 848 -33.55 -1.81 42.56
N ALA A 849 -32.26 -1.88 42.93
CA ALA A 849 -31.78 -1.73 44.29
C ALA A 849 -31.86 -0.28 44.76
#